data_dc08d1543e0bd551f8e5067967612e9e
#
_entry.id   dc08d1543e0bd551f8e5067967612e9e
#
_cell.length_a   1.000
_cell.length_b   1.000
_cell.length_c   1.000
_cell.angle_alpha   90.00
_cell.angle_beta   90.00
_cell.angle_gamma   90.00
#
_symmetry.space_group_name_H-M   'P 1'
#
loop_
_entity.id
_entity.type
_entity.pdbx_description
1 polymer ?
#
loop_
_entity_poly.entity_id
_entity_poly.type
_entity_poly.pdbx_seq_one_letter_code
_entity_poly.pdbx_strand_id
1 'polypeptide(L)'
;LLAEMGGRLRAYRAAAITPRLFILQQLPHAGWPLVWLLSLVNVALGLLPVIFVVATSVLIGRVPAAAAAGTGSAEWGALVSAFVVASAVFLAQQMLTPLQATLGELMQHRVNGYFHHRLMSVAMRSTGMAPLEDDTTQAAMQQASEMLQTAFRTPGHAASGMLAYIARYGRLLGLAVLVGVVGSWWWALLVLVATMAFRYGQRGATMRMWVRMWTALSAYRRERDYFRDLGLAGATGKEMRVFGLTGWVGERYRDSAVEALTPVWAQRRRYMLYHFLWYTAFALLADGLVLALMVRTAATGQLGLTGLAMGLQATIGAILLGEYYPEADANTQFGMGAVSALEDFDRRVAAYPEPAPAADPTVSAAGLPAHTIRFADVSFTYKGATRPVFDGLDLTLRAGERTAVVGLNGAGKSTLVKLLARLHEPDGGAVLVDGRDVREFPVDAWRRQLAVIFQDFNRYELSVTDNIAFGAIERTAEPAAVRSAAGKMSLLPALDALPRGFDTPLSRQYTDGADLSGGQWQRLAIARALYAVDAGARVLVLDEPTAALDIRAEAAFFDELAEVTRGATTLLISHRFSSVRRADRIVVLDRGRVIEDGTHESLLADGGRYAELFRLQAERFEADPYADLADDAHDEPGRERIW
;
A
#
# COMPACT_ATOMS: atom_id res chain seq x y z
N LEU A 1 32.64 -17.03 28.88
CA LEU A 1 33.28 -16.06 27.96
C LEU A 1 33.15 -16.44 26.50
N LEU A 2 33.52 -17.68 26.07
CA LEU A 2 33.37 -18.13 24.67
C LEU A 2 31.92 -18.26 24.24
N ALA A 3 31.00 -18.72 25.10
CA ALA A 3 29.57 -18.80 24.83
C ALA A 3 28.91 -17.40 24.73
N GLU A 4 29.31 -16.46 25.60
CA GLU A 4 28.87 -15.07 25.52
C GLU A 4 29.42 -14.34 24.27
N MET A 5 30.70 -14.59 23.92
CA MET A 5 31.26 -14.09 22.67
C MET A 5 30.52 -14.66 21.45
N GLY A 6 30.23 -15.95 21.43
CA GLY A 6 29.44 -16.58 20.36
C GLY A 6 28.01 -16.04 20.29
N GLY A 7 27.38 -15.72 21.41
CA GLY A 7 26.07 -15.05 21.47
C GLY A 7 26.12 -13.62 20.92
N ARG A 8 27.13 -12.84 21.31
CA ARG A 8 27.34 -11.46 20.82
C ARG A 8 27.66 -11.43 19.31
N LEU A 9 28.45 -12.39 18.83
CA LEU A 9 28.79 -12.51 17.39
C LEU A 9 27.56 -12.88 16.57
N ARG A 10 26.74 -13.83 17.05
CA ARG A 10 25.46 -14.18 16.41
C ARG A 10 24.48 -13.00 16.38
N ALA A 11 24.35 -12.30 17.48
CA ALA A 11 23.52 -11.09 17.57
C ALA A 11 24.02 -9.97 16.64
N TYR A 12 25.35 -9.77 16.54
CA TYR A 12 25.95 -8.82 15.60
C TYR A 12 25.72 -9.23 14.14
N ARG A 13 25.93 -10.52 13.82
CA ARG A 13 25.68 -11.06 12.47
C ARG A 13 24.21 -10.87 12.05
N ALA A 14 23.27 -11.21 12.92
CA ALA A 14 21.84 -11.04 12.67
C ALA A 14 21.44 -9.56 12.51
N ALA A 15 22.03 -8.66 13.32
CA ALA A 15 21.65 -7.25 13.32
C ALA A 15 22.37 -6.40 12.26
N ALA A 16 23.55 -6.81 11.81
CA ALA A 16 24.39 -6.01 10.94
C ALA A 16 24.68 -6.61 9.56
N ILE A 17 24.93 -7.91 9.49
CA ILE A 17 25.36 -8.57 8.26
C ILE A 17 24.15 -9.07 7.46
N THR A 18 23.26 -9.80 8.10
CA THR A 18 22.09 -10.40 7.43
C THR A 18 21.22 -9.37 6.68
N PRO A 19 20.87 -8.20 7.26
CA PRO A 19 20.10 -7.18 6.56
C PRO A 19 20.77 -6.66 5.30
N ARG A 20 22.08 -6.50 5.36
CA ARG A 20 22.86 -6.00 4.21
C ARG A 20 22.96 -7.01 3.09
N LEU A 21 23.23 -8.27 3.41
CA LEU A 21 23.25 -9.36 2.43
C LEU A 21 21.88 -9.50 1.77
N PHE A 22 20.82 -9.39 2.56
CA PHE A 22 19.45 -9.45 2.06
C PHE A 22 19.14 -8.31 1.06
N ILE A 23 19.52 -7.06 1.39
CA ILE A 23 19.34 -5.93 0.46
C ILE A 23 20.22 -6.09 -0.79
N LEU A 24 21.44 -6.63 -0.66
CA LEU A 24 22.29 -6.91 -1.82
C LEU A 24 21.64 -7.92 -2.79
N GLN A 25 20.88 -8.89 -2.29
CA GLN A 25 20.11 -9.82 -3.10
C GLN A 25 18.97 -9.15 -3.90
N GLN A 26 18.58 -7.93 -3.54
CA GLN A 26 17.55 -7.17 -4.27
C GLN A 26 18.12 -6.34 -5.42
N LEU A 27 19.45 -6.15 -5.50
CA LEU A 27 20.11 -5.37 -6.56
C LEU A 27 19.76 -5.84 -7.99
N PRO A 28 19.64 -7.14 -8.29
CA PRO A 28 19.28 -7.60 -9.65
C PRO A 28 17.97 -7.02 -10.18
N HIS A 29 17.01 -6.68 -9.28
CA HIS A 29 15.73 -6.09 -9.67
C HIS A 29 15.86 -4.67 -10.25
N ALA A 30 16.99 -4.00 -10.02
CA ALA A 30 17.31 -2.72 -10.67
C ALA A 30 17.87 -2.90 -12.10
N GLY A 31 18.32 -4.10 -12.46
CA GLY A 31 19.06 -4.41 -13.68
C GLY A 31 20.58 -4.26 -13.52
N TRP A 32 21.33 -5.30 -13.89
CA TRP A 32 22.79 -5.36 -13.74
C TRP A 32 23.55 -4.19 -14.37
N PRO A 33 23.20 -3.67 -15.57
CA PRO A 33 23.91 -2.52 -16.15
C PRO A 33 23.88 -1.28 -15.24
N LEU A 34 22.74 -0.99 -14.61
CA LEU A 34 22.61 0.13 -13.69
C LEU A 34 23.42 -0.08 -12.41
N VAL A 35 23.42 -1.32 -11.87
CA VAL A 35 24.20 -1.68 -10.68
C VAL A 35 25.69 -1.47 -10.93
N TRP A 36 26.20 -1.95 -12.07
CA TRP A 36 27.61 -1.78 -12.43
C TRP A 36 27.98 -0.33 -12.67
N LEU A 37 27.15 0.43 -13.40
CA LEU A 37 27.40 1.85 -13.66
C LEU A 37 27.44 2.66 -12.36
N LEU A 38 26.45 2.47 -11.48
CA LEU A 38 26.41 3.16 -10.18
C LEU A 38 27.59 2.73 -9.28
N SER A 39 28.00 1.46 -9.33
CA SER A 39 29.17 0.97 -8.60
C SER A 39 30.46 1.63 -9.10
N LEU A 40 30.62 1.76 -10.42
CA LEU A 40 31.79 2.44 -11.02
C LEU A 40 31.85 3.92 -10.61
N VAL A 41 30.70 4.62 -10.68
CA VAL A 41 30.61 6.01 -10.22
C VAL A 41 30.97 6.13 -8.74
N ASN A 42 30.51 5.19 -7.90
CA ASN A 42 30.84 5.18 -6.47
C ASN A 42 32.34 4.89 -6.23
N VAL A 43 32.98 4.03 -7.01
CA VAL A 43 34.43 3.80 -6.95
C VAL A 43 35.17 5.10 -7.31
N ALA A 44 34.78 5.77 -8.38
CA ALA A 44 35.37 7.04 -8.77
C ALA A 44 35.22 8.10 -7.68
N LEU A 45 34.02 8.27 -7.10
CA LEU A 45 33.74 9.19 -6.00
C LEU A 45 34.45 8.80 -4.68
N GLY A 46 34.84 7.55 -4.52
CA GLY A 46 35.70 7.11 -3.43
C GLY A 46 37.17 7.51 -3.61
N LEU A 47 37.70 7.40 -4.84
CA LEU A 47 39.10 7.67 -5.15
C LEU A 47 39.42 9.14 -5.43
N LEU A 48 38.54 9.87 -6.12
CA LEU A 48 38.79 11.27 -6.48
C LEU A 48 39.08 12.19 -5.28
N PRO A 49 38.39 12.09 -4.12
CA PRO A 49 38.75 12.89 -2.94
C PRO A 49 40.15 12.58 -2.40
N VAL A 50 40.60 11.33 -2.50
CA VAL A 50 41.96 10.91 -2.12
C VAL A 50 43.01 11.53 -3.06
N ILE A 51 42.77 11.47 -4.38
CA ILE A 51 43.61 12.12 -5.40
C ILE A 51 43.61 13.65 -5.20
N PHE A 52 42.48 14.22 -4.84
CA PHE A 52 42.39 15.66 -4.56
C PHE A 52 43.26 16.07 -3.36
N VAL A 53 43.28 15.28 -2.28
CA VAL A 53 44.16 15.51 -1.12
C VAL A 53 45.64 15.46 -1.56
N VAL A 54 46.02 14.50 -2.38
CA VAL A 54 47.40 14.44 -2.91
C VAL A 54 47.72 15.67 -3.76
N ALA A 55 46.85 16.01 -4.72
CA ALA A 55 47.09 17.13 -5.63
C ALA A 55 47.19 18.49 -4.89
N THR A 56 46.31 18.73 -3.95
CA THR A 56 46.33 19.97 -3.13
C THR A 56 47.52 20.01 -2.18
N SER A 57 47.97 18.87 -1.64
CA SER A 57 49.14 18.81 -0.78
C SER A 57 50.42 19.06 -1.56
N VAL A 58 50.55 18.53 -2.80
CA VAL A 58 51.65 18.84 -3.72
C VAL A 58 51.64 20.30 -4.11
N LEU A 59 50.47 20.87 -4.36
CA LEU A 59 50.30 22.30 -4.66
C LEU A 59 50.83 23.16 -3.48
N ILE A 60 50.41 22.88 -2.24
CA ILE A 60 50.83 23.61 -1.04
C ILE A 60 52.36 23.48 -0.87
N GLY A 61 52.93 22.32 -1.04
CA GLY A 61 54.34 22.06 -0.90
C GLY A 61 55.23 22.77 -1.92
N ARG A 62 54.69 23.12 -3.11
CA ARG A 62 55.44 23.85 -4.14
C ARG A 62 55.38 25.38 -4.00
N VAL A 63 54.47 25.89 -3.20
CA VAL A 63 54.31 27.36 -3.00
C VAL A 63 55.59 28.06 -2.59
N PRO A 64 56.38 27.60 -1.57
CA PRO A 64 57.56 28.31 -1.15
C PRO A 64 58.64 28.40 -2.24
N ALA A 65 58.86 27.31 -3.01
CA ALA A 65 59.86 27.28 -4.08
C ALA A 65 59.43 28.19 -5.24
N ALA A 66 58.16 28.12 -5.64
CA ALA A 66 57.64 28.97 -6.72
C ALA A 66 57.61 30.46 -6.34
N ALA A 67 57.33 30.80 -5.06
CA ALA A 67 57.40 32.17 -4.59
C ALA A 67 58.84 32.73 -4.56
N ALA A 68 59.81 31.90 -4.22
CA ALA A 68 61.24 32.28 -4.23
C ALA A 68 61.81 32.44 -5.64
N ALA A 69 61.37 31.59 -6.60
CA ALA A 69 61.87 31.58 -7.97
C ALA A 69 61.18 32.60 -8.87
N GLY A 70 60.01 33.14 -8.50
CA GLY A 70 59.24 34.15 -9.25
C GLY A 70 58.44 33.58 -10.43
N THR A 71 57.55 34.43 -10.95
CA THR A 71 56.68 34.14 -12.09
C THR A 71 57.49 34.00 -13.37
N GLY A 72 57.39 32.89 -14.08
CA GLY A 72 58.20 32.56 -15.30
C GLY A 72 59.26 31.51 -15.09
N SER A 73 59.47 31.05 -13.84
CA SER A 73 60.38 29.96 -13.53
C SER A 73 59.74 28.57 -13.80
N ALA A 74 60.58 27.54 -13.93
CA ALA A 74 60.11 26.16 -14.03
C ALA A 74 59.29 25.75 -12.80
N GLU A 75 59.64 26.30 -11.62
CA GLU A 75 58.96 26.07 -10.34
C GLU A 75 57.54 26.63 -10.35
N TRP A 76 57.37 27.81 -10.96
CA TRP A 76 56.04 28.40 -11.16
C TRP A 76 55.21 27.56 -12.15
N GLY A 77 55.77 27.10 -13.24
CA GLY A 77 55.12 26.18 -14.19
C GLY A 77 54.64 24.89 -13.51
N ALA A 78 55.46 24.33 -12.62
CA ALA A 78 55.13 23.16 -11.84
C ALA A 78 54.01 23.40 -10.82
N LEU A 79 53.94 24.60 -10.20
CA LEU A 79 52.86 25.01 -9.33
C LEU A 79 51.53 25.12 -10.08
N VAL A 80 51.54 25.80 -11.25
CA VAL A 80 50.35 25.96 -12.11
C VAL A 80 49.84 24.60 -12.58
N SER A 81 50.74 23.67 -12.98
CA SER A 81 50.32 22.32 -13.37
C SER A 81 49.66 21.56 -12.24
N ALA A 82 50.17 21.65 -10.99
CA ALA A 82 49.54 21.05 -9.82
C ALA A 82 48.17 21.67 -9.54
N PHE A 83 48.03 22.98 -9.71
CA PHE A 83 46.75 23.68 -9.57
C PHE A 83 45.71 23.20 -10.62
N VAL A 84 46.12 23.08 -11.87
CA VAL A 84 45.25 22.58 -12.95
C VAL A 84 44.77 21.15 -12.66
N VAL A 85 45.68 20.27 -12.20
CA VAL A 85 45.30 18.89 -11.82
C VAL A 85 44.31 18.90 -10.64
N ALA A 86 44.58 19.66 -9.59
CA ALA A 86 43.69 19.75 -8.44
C ALA A 86 42.29 20.28 -8.87
N SER A 87 42.26 21.30 -9.71
CA SER A 87 41.00 21.88 -10.25
C SER A 87 40.24 20.87 -11.11
N ALA A 88 40.91 20.14 -11.98
CA ALA A 88 40.29 19.11 -12.81
C ALA A 88 39.69 17.97 -11.98
N VAL A 89 40.38 17.51 -10.93
CA VAL A 89 39.87 16.49 -10.00
C VAL A 89 38.65 17.02 -9.24
N PHE A 90 38.70 18.26 -8.78
CA PHE A 90 37.57 18.91 -8.12
C PHE A 90 36.34 18.99 -9.04
N LEU A 91 36.52 19.47 -10.27
CA LEU A 91 35.43 19.54 -11.25
C LEU A 91 34.85 18.16 -11.55
N ALA A 92 35.69 17.14 -11.69
CA ALA A 92 35.23 15.76 -11.89
C ALA A 92 34.35 15.28 -10.72
N GLN A 93 34.72 15.59 -9.47
CA GLN A 93 33.89 15.27 -8.30
C GLN A 93 32.53 15.97 -8.37
N GLN A 94 32.52 17.28 -8.71
CA GLN A 94 31.29 18.05 -8.80
C GLN A 94 30.34 17.54 -9.90
N MET A 95 30.88 17.04 -11.00
CA MET A 95 30.09 16.45 -12.09
C MET A 95 29.56 15.04 -11.76
N LEU A 96 30.35 14.22 -11.06
CA LEU A 96 29.96 12.85 -10.73
C LEU A 96 28.94 12.79 -9.58
N THR A 97 28.91 13.76 -8.67
CA THR A 97 27.98 13.78 -7.54
C THR A 97 26.50 13.82 -7.97
N PRO A 98 26.07 14.75 -8.85
CA PRO A 98 24.68 14.71 -9.35
C PRO A 98 24.38 13.47 -10.19
N LEU A 99 25.37 12.97 -10.95
CA LEU A 99 25.21 11.72 -11.70
C LEU A 99 24.94 10.54 -10.76
N GLN A 100 25.68 10.43 -9.64
CA GLN A 100 25.44 9.42 -8.61
C GLN A 100 24.02 9.53 -8.04
N ALA A 101 23.55 10.74 -7.74
CA ALA A 101 22.21 10.97 -7.20
C ALA A 101 21.14 10.49 -8.20
N THR A 102 21.22 10.90 -9.46
CA THR A 102 20.26 10.52 -10.50
C THR A 102 20.24 9.00 -10.76
N LEU A 103 21.42 8.37 -10.85
CA LEU A 103 21.48 6.91 -10.98
C LEU A 103 20.94 6.19 -9.74
N GLY A 104 21.16 6.76 -8.55
CA GLY A 104 20.62 6.28 -7.29
C GLY A 104 19.09 6.34 -7.28
N GLU A 105 18.49 7.43 -7.71
CA GLU A 105 17.03 7.59 -7.85
C GLU A 105 16.45 6.60 -8.87
N LEU A 106 17.08 6.45 -10.03
CA LEU A 106 16.64 5.46 -11.02
C LEU A 106 16.65 4.03 -10.45
N MET A 107 17.68 3.69 -9.67
CA MET A 107 17.75 2.41 -8.96
C MET A 107 16.61 2.26 -7.95
N GLN A 108 16.34 3.31 -7.17
CA GLN A 108 15.26 3.33 -6.18
C GLN A 108 13.90 3.07 -6.85
N HIS A 109 13.62 3.78 -7.94
CA HIS A 109 12.36 3.61 -8.67
C HIS A 109 12.16 2.18 -9.21
N ARG A 110 13.21 1.59 -9.79
CA ARG A 110 13.13 0.22 -10.32
C ARG A 110 12.91 -0.82 -9.23
N VAL A 111 13.67 -0.75 -8.14
CA VAL A 111 13.52 -1.68 -7.00
C VAL A 111 12.17 -1.49 -6.31
N ASN A 112 11.74 -0.25 -6.07
CA ASN A 112 10.45 0.02 -5.46
C ASN A 112 9.30 -0.44 -6.37
N GLY A 113 9.37 -0.21 -7.68
CA GLY A 113 8.39 -0.68 -8.65
C GLY A 113 8.22 -2.20 -8.61
N TYR A 114 9.31 -2.95 -8.49
CA TYR A 114 9.26 -4.41 -8.30
C TYR A 114 8.48 -4.79 -7.03
N PHE A 115 8.75 -4.14 -5.88
CA PHE A 115 8.07 -4.46 -4.63
C PHE A 115 6.60 -4.03 -4.63
N HIS A 116 6.25 -2.90 -5.24
CA HIS A 116 4.85 -2.51 -5.43
C HIS A 116 4.10 -3.50 -6.31
N HIS A 117 4.69 -3.91 -7.43
CA HIS A 117 4.11 -4.93 -8.29
C HIS A 117 3.93 -6.26 -7.55
N ARG A 118 4.92 -6.69 -6.76
CA ARG A 118 4.83 -7.89 -5.95
C ARG A 118 3.74 -7.79 -4.89
N LEU A 119 3.60 -6.64 -4.20
CA LEU A 119 2.52 -6.42 -3.24
C LEU A 119 1.15 -6.60 -3.90
N MET A 120 0.94 -5.94 -5.05
CA MET A 120 -0.32 -6.07 -5.81
C MET A 120 -0.54 -7.51 -6.29
N SER A 121 0.50 -8.19 -6.78
CA SER A 121 0.38 -9.58 -7.25
C SER A 121 0.03 -10.55 -6.11
N VAL A 122 0.53 -10.33 -4.89
CA VAL A 122 0.16 -11.13 -3.71
C VAL A 122 -1.27 -10.85 -3.29
N ALA A 123 -1.68 -9.57 -3.26
CA ALA A 123 -3.04 -9.18 -2.89
C ALA A 123 -4.09 -9.75 -3.86
N MET A 124 -3.74 -9.85 -5.15
CA MET A 124 -4.63 -10.35 -6.21
C MET A 124 -4.42 -11.84 -6.54
N ARG A 125 -3.54 -12.55 -5.84
CA ARG A 125 -3.25 -13.97 -6.11
C ARG A 125 -4.44 -14.85 -5.80
N SER A 126 -5.07 -14.65 -4.64
CA SER A 126 -6.21 -15.44 -4.23
C SER A 126 -7.44 -15.06 -5.05
N THR A 127 -8.08 -16.04 -5.64
CA THR A 127 -9.37 -15.87 -6.32
C THR A 127 -10.53 -15.76 -5.32
N GLY A 128 -10.33 -16.18 -4.05
CA GLY A 128 -11.28 -16.06 -2.95
C GLY A 128 -11.04 -14.80 -2.09
N MET A 129 -12.04 -14.43 -1.29
CA MET A 129 -11.97 -13.27 -0.39
C MET A 129 -11.46 -13.60 1.01
N ALA A 130 -11.40 -14.88 1.39
CA ALA A 130 -11.05 -15.31 2.73
C ALA A 130 -9.71 -14.72 3.28
N PRO A 131 -8.62 -14.61 2.49
CA PRO A 131 -7.39 -13.98 2.96
C PRO A 131 -7.54 -12.48 3.23
N LEU A 132 -8.38 -11.78 2.45
CA LEU A 132 -8.56 -10.33 2.54
C LEU A 132 -9.59 -9.91 3.59
N GLU A 133 -10.45 -10.84 4.05
CA GLU A 133 -11.41 -10.63 5.14
C GLU A 133 -10.81 -11.00 6.51
N ASP A 134 -9.63 -11.61 6.57
CA ASP A 134 -8.95 -11.92 7.83
C ASP A 134 -8.21 -10.69 8.37
N ASP A 135 -8.60 -10.23 9.55
CA ASP A 135 -8.04 -9.03 10.20
C ASP A 135 -6.52 -9.05 10.29
N THR A 136 -5.94 -10.23 10.56
CA THR A 136 -4.48 -10.35 10.71
C THR A 136 -3.75 -10.26 9.37
N THR A 137 -4.34 -10.77 8.31
CA THR A 137 -3.82 -10.70 6.94
C THR A 137 -4.00 -9.29 6.38
N GLN A 138 -5.15 -8.67 6.62
CA GLN A 138 -5.42 -7.29 6.24
C GLN A 138 -4.45 -6.31 6.95
N ALA A 139 -4.20 -6.50 8.25
CA ALA A 139 -3.21 -5.71 8.98
C ALA A 139 -1.79 -5.87 8.41
N ALA A 140 -1.40 -7.08 8.01
CA ALA A 140 -0.10 -7.33 7.37
C ALA A 140 -0.01 -6.66 5.98
N MET A 141 -1.08 -6.70 5.18
CA MET A 141 -1.18 -6.00 3.89
C MET A 141 -1.03 -4.49 4.07
N GLN A 142 -1.78 -3.91 5.01
CA GLN A 142 -1.70 -2.49 5.32
C GLN A 142 -0.30 -2.09 5.76
N GLN A 143 0.32 -2.86 6.67
CA GLN A 143 1.68 -2.61 7.13
C GLN A 143 2.70 -2.64 5.96
N ALA A 144 2.61 -3.63 5.07
CA ALA A 144 3.48 -3.73 3.90
C ALA A 144 3.28 -2.53 2.95
N SER A 145 2.02 -2.13 2.70
CA SER A 145 1.67 -0.98 1.88
C SER A 145 2.21 0.33 2.46
N GLU A 146 1.98 0.59 3.75
CA GLU A 146 2.47 1.78 4.43
C GLU A 146 4.00 1.89 4.38
N MET A 147 4.72 0.78 4.60
CA MET A 147 6.18 0.77 4.56
C MET A 147 6.75 1.00 3.16
N LEU A 148 6.06 0.56 2.11
CA LEU A 148 6.47 0.80 0.72
C LEU A 148 6.11 2.19 0.22
N GLN A 149 5.07 2.84 0.75
CA GLN A 149 4.61 4.17 0.36
C GLN A 149 5.36 5.31 1.04
N THR A 150 6.25 5.04 1.99
CA THR A 150 7.05 6.09 2.63
C THR A 150 7.94 6.79 1.59
N ALA A 151 8.01 8.12 1.64
CA ALA A 151 8.84 8.92 0.74
C ALA A 151 10.35 8.59 0.85
N PHE A 152 10.77 8.07 2.00
CA PHE A 152 12.15 7.69 2.32
C PHE A 152 12.12 6.33 3.02
N ARG A 153 13.24 5.59 2.97
CA ARG A 153 13.44 4.34 3.72
C ARG A 153 12.79 3.10 3.11
N THR A 154 12.56 3.13 1.81
CA THR A 154 12.07 1.98 1.04
C THR A 154 13.20 0.99 0.71
N PRO A 155 12.89 -0.21 0.21
CA PRO A 155 13.89 -1.16 -0.28
C PRO A 155 14.82 -0.59 -1.35
N GLY A 156 14.30 0.28 -2.23
CA GLY A 156 15.08 0.96 -3.26
C GLY A 156 16.11 1.93 -2.66
N HIS A 157 15.72 2.72 -1.63
CA HIS A 157 16.66 3.57 -0.90
C HIS A 157 17.75 2.74 -0.20
N ALA A 158 17.40 1.60 0.35
CA ALA A 158 18.36 0.68 0.95
C ALA A 158 19.37 0.15 -0.09
N ALA A 159 18.89 -0.23 -1.27
CA ALA A 159 19.73 -0.76 -2.35
C ALA A 159 20.73 0.29 -2.87
N SER A 160 20.27 1.53 -3.15
CA SER A 160 21.18 2.61 -3.57
C SER A 160 22.16 3.00 -2.47
N GLY A 161 21.73 3.06 -1.22
CA GLY A 161 22.57 3.34 -0.05
C GLY A 161 23.63 2.29 0.20
N MET A 162 23.36 1.02 -0.10
CA MET A 162 24.37 -0.06 -0.01
C MET A 162 25.52 0.16 -1.00
N LEU A 163 25.24 0.64 -2.21
CA LEU A 163 26.31 0.96 -3.18
C LEU A 163 27.08 2.22 -2.79
N ALA A 164 26.47 3.18 -2.09
CA ALA A 164 27.17 4.36 -1.56
C ALA A 164 28.26 4.01 -0.54
N TYR A 165 28.19 2.85 0.12
CA TYR A 165 29.29 2.36 0.96
C TYR A 165 30.60 2.19 0.19
N ILE A 166 30.55 1.84 -1.10
CA ILE A 166 31.76 1.69 -1.95
C ILE A 166 32.55 3.01 -1.95
N ALA A 167 31.87 4.15 -2.20
CA ALA A 167 32.50 5.46 -2.19
C ALA A 167 33.06 5.82 -0.80
N ARG A 168 32.27 5.62 0.27
CA ARG A 168 32.65 6.03 1.61
C ARG A 168 33.77 5.20 2.19
N TYR A 169 33.72 3.87 2.08
CA TYR A 169 34.79 3.01 2.58
C TYR A 169 36.02 3.06 1.69
N GLY A 170 35.85 3.19 0.36
CA GLY A 170 36.95 3.42 -0.57
C GLY A 170 37.75 4.69 -0.23
N ARG A 171 37.04 5.80 0.05
CA ARG A 171 37.63 7.05 0.50
C ARG A 171 38.35 6.90 1.85
N LEU A 172 37.71 6.23 2.83
CA LEU A 172 38.32 6.03 4.15
C LEU A 172 39.62 5.23 4.06
N LEU A 173 39.61 4.12 3.31
CA LEU A 173 40.80 3.30 3.10
C LEU A 173 41.90 4.09 2.37
N GLY A 174 41.55 4.84 1.32
CA GLY A 174 42.51 5.68 0.59
C GLY A 174 43.15 6.75 1.47
N LEU A 175 42.37 7.43 2.32
CA LEU A 175 42.90 8.42 3.26
C LEU A 175 43.76 7.77 4.35
N ALA A 176 43.39 6.60 4.88
CA ALA A 176 44.22 5.87 5.83
C ALA A 176 45.56 5.44 5.21
N VAL A 177 45.57 4.99 3.91
CA VAL A 177 46.78 4.70 3.19
C VAL A 177 47.68 5.94 3.08
N LEU A 178 47.14 7.11 2.76
CA LEU A 178 47.92 8.36 2.71
C LEU A 178 48.58 8.68 4.05
N VAL A 179 47.86 8.50 5.18
CA VAL A 179 48.43 8.68 6.52
C VAL A 179 49.58 7.71 6.79
N GLY A 180 49.46 6.46 6.34
CA GLY A 180 50.50 5.44 6.46
C GLY A 180 51.74 5.73 5.64
N VAL A 181 51.55 6.22 4.39
CA VAL A 181 52.66 6.55 3.47
C VAL A 181 53.43 7.78 3.94
N VAL A 182 52.71 8.78 4.49
CA VAL A 182 53.30 10.03 4.96
C VAL A 182 54.08 9.85 6.26
N GLY A 183 53.60 9.01 7.16
CA GLY A 183 54.20 8.84 8.47
C GLY A 183 54.50 7.37 8.77
N SER A 184 53.60 6.69 9.42
CA SER A 184 53.72 5.30 9.83
C SER A 184 52.43 4.55 9.66
N TRP A 185 52.49 3.26 9.29
CA TRP A 185 51.34 2.39 9.22
C TRP A 185 50.58 2.26 10.57
N TRP A 186 51.26 2.49 11.68
CA TRP A 186 50.60 2.58 12.99
C TRP A 186 49.65 3.79 13.11
N TRP A 187 50.03 4.92 12.50
CA TRP A 187 49.15 6.09 12.44
C TRP A 187 47.91 5.81 11.63
N ALA A 188 48.09 5.17 10.46
CA ALA A 188 47.00 4.73 9.60
C ALA A 188 46.03 3.79 10.33
N LEU A 189 46.58 2.79 11.03
CA LEU A 189 45.78 1.85 11.83
C LEU A 189 45.02 2.56 12.95
N LEU A 190 45.68 3.49 13.67
CA LEU A 190 45.04 4.24 14.76
C LEU A 190 43.90 5.11 14.25
N VAL A 191 44.09 5.87 13.15
CA VAL A 191 43.03 6.67 12.50
C VAL A 191 41.88 5.78 12.04
N LEU A 192 42.18 4.64 11.42
CA LEU A 192 41.14 3.71 10.96
C LEU A 192 40.33 3.14 12.12
N VAL A 193 41.00 2.71 13.21
CA VAL A 193 40.34 2.18 14.42
C VAL A 193 39.53 3.26 15.11
N ALA A 194 40.07 4.48 15.24
CA ALA A 194 39.37 5.62 15.83
C ALA A 194 38.10 5.98 15.05
N THR A 195 38.21 6.12 13.72
CA THR A 195 37.07 6.40 12.84
C THR A 195 36.03 5.30 12.91
N MET A 196 36.44 4.02 12.90
CA MET A 196 35.51 2.88 13.00
C MET A 196 34.87 2.76 14.38
N ALA A 197 35.59 3.06 15.46
CA ALA A 197 35.05 3.09 16.82
C ALA A 197 34.02 4.20 16.96
N PHE A 198 34.32 5.40 16.46
CA PHE A 198 33.38 6.52 16.43
C PHE A 198 32.11 6.16 15.65
N ARG A 199 32.28 5.61 14.45
CA ARG A 199 31.16 5.13 13.64
C ARG A 199 30.35 4.03 14.33
N TYR A 200 31.00 3.10 15.03
CA TYR A 200 30.32 2.05 15.80
C TYR A 200 29.48 2.65 16.94
N GLY A 201 30.00 3.64 17.65
CA GLY A 201 29.28 4.37 18.68
C GLY A 201 28.05 5.08 18.13
N GLN A 202 28.21 5.84 17.07
CA GLN A 202 27.15 6.55 16.37
C GLN A 202 26.06 5.59 15.88
N ARG A 203 26.45 4.56 15.14
CA ARG A 203 25.55 3.58 14.54
C ARG A 203 24.85 2.70 15.57
N GLY A 204 25.61 2.18 16.53
CA GLY A 204 25.08 1.20 17.50
C GLY A 204 24.04 1.80 18.44
N ALA A 205 24.21 3.06 18.84
CA ALA A 205 23.25 3.79 19.66
C ALA A 205 21.97 4.10 18.87
N THR A 206 22.12 4.67 17.67
CA THR A 206 20.99 5.12 16.84
C THR A 206 20.14 3.95 16.37
N MET A 207 20.77 2.87 15.90
CA MET A 207 20.07 1.75 15.25
C MET A 207 19.32 0.86 16.23
N ARG A 208 19.95 0.48 17.35
CA ARG A 208 19.27 -0.32 18.40
C ARG A 208 18.09 0.42 19.01
N MET A 209 18.20 1.72 19.14
CA MET A 209 17.15 2.59 19.62
C MET A 209 15.97 2.61 18.65
N TRP A 210 16.21 2.87 17.35
CA TRP A 210 15.14 3.00 16.37
C TRP A 210 14.35 1.72 16.17
N VAL A 211 15.01 0.56 16.03
CA VAL A 211 14.31 -0.72 15.83
C VAL A 211 13.47 -1.10 17.04
N ARG A 212 14.01 -1.00 18.25
CA ARG A 212 13.27 -1.33 19.48
C ARG A 212 12.11 -0.37 19.75
N MET A 213 12.32 0.92 19.47
CA MET A 213 11.28 1.92 19.62
C MET A 213 10.17 1.77 18.60
N TRP A 214 10.50 1.45 17.35
CA TRP A 214 9.50 1.31 16.30
C TRP A 214 8.51 0.19 16.59
N THR A 215 8.97 -0.92 17.15
CA THR A 215 8.11 -2.05 17.56
C THR A 215 7.37 -1.77 18.87
N ALA A 216 8.04 -1.19 19.88
CA ALA A 216 7.43 -0.93 21.19
C ALA A 216 6.36 0.17 21.15
N LEU A 217 6.45 1.10 20.20
CA LEU A 217 5.54 2.25 20.09
C LEU A 217 4.35 2.03 19.14
N SER A 218 4.20 0.84 18.58
CA SER A 218 3.11 0.56 17.62
C SER A 218 1.71 0.83 18.18
N ALA A 219 1.48 0.54 19.46
CA ALA A 219 0.20 0.81 20.13
C ALA A 219 -0.06 2.32 20.29
N TYR A 220 0.91 3.06 20.83
CA TYR A 220 0.82 4.52 21.02
C TYR A 220 0.69 5.28 19.69
N ARG A 221 1.35 4.78 18.63
CA ARG A 221 1.22 5.37 17.29
C ARG A 221 -0.17 5.19 16.72
N ARG A 222 -0.79 4.03 16.90
CA ARG A 222 -2.16 3.79 16.41
C ARG A 222 -3.15 4.78 17.00
N GLU A 223 -3.09 5.03 18.29
CA GLU A 223 -3.96 6.00 18.95
C GLU A 223 -3.71 7.43 18.46
N ARG A 224 -2.44 7.86 18.41
CA ARG A 224 -2.07 9.17 17.86
C ARG A 224 -2.53 9.33 16.41
N ASP A 225 -2.26 8.33 15.56
CA ASP A 225 -2.60 8.38 14.13
C ASP A 225 -4.13 8.38 13.94
N TYR A 226 -4.87 7.65 14.77
CA TYR A 226 -6.33 7.70 14.80
C TYR A 226 -6.86 9.12 15.05
N PHE A 227 -6.38 9.82 16.08
CA PHE A 227 -6.82 11.19 16.35
C PHE A 227 -6.38 12.19 15.28
N ARG A 228 -5.19 11.99 14.70
CA ARG A 228 -4.74 12.77 13.53
C ARG A 228 -5.70 12.59 12.36
N ASP A 229 -5.97 11.34 12.01
CA ASP A 229 -6.79 11.01 10.85
C ASP A 229 -8.24 11.44 11.06
N LEU A 230 -8.77 11.30 12.28
CA LEU A 230 -10.08 11.84 12.67
C LEU A 230 -10.15 13.36 12.43
N GLY A 231 -9.09 14.09 12.76
CA GLY A 231 -9.00 15.54 12.55
C GLY A 231 -8.83 15.98 11.09
N LEU A 232 -8.24 15.12 10.24
CA LEU A 232 -7.93 15.44 8.84
C LEU A 232 -8.95 14.87 7.85
N ALA A 233 -9.73 13.85 8.24
CA ALA A 233 -10.69 13.23 7.34
C ALA A 233 -11.89 14.15 7.06
N GLY A 234 -12.16 14.41 5.78
CA GLY A 234 -13.30 15.24 5.36
C GLY A 234 -14.66 14.67 5.76
N ALA A 235 -14.77 13.34 5.84
CA ALA A 235 -16.01 12.64 6.24
C ALA A 235 -16.44 12.98 7.68
N THR A 236 -15.49 13.09 8.61
CA THR A 236 -15.76 13.40 10.04
C THR A 236 -15.94 14.89 10.30
N GLY A 237 -15.59 15.73 9.35
CA GLY A 237 -15.54 17.19 9.51
C GLY A 237 -16.88 17.84 9.88
N LYS A 238 -18.01 17.26 9.47
CA LYS A 238 -19.35 17.75 9.79
C LYS A 238 -19.68 17.50 11.27
N GLU A 239 -19.53 16.25 11.72
CA GLU A 239 -19.83 15.86 13.10
C GLU A 239 -18.91 16.54 14.10
N MET A 240 -17.61 16.63 13.78
CA MET A 240 -16.64 17.33 14.62
C MET A 240 -17.02 18.80 14.87
N ARG A 241 -17.61 19.49 13.89
CA ARG A 241 -18.06 20.88 14.03
C ARG A 241 -19.38 20.98 14.80
N VAL A 242 -20.34 20.10 14.48
CA VAL A 242 -21.65 20.09 15.14
C VAL A 242 -21.52 19.76 16.63
N PHE A 243 -20.68 18.80 16.98
CA PHE A 243 -20.45 18.41 18.37
C PHE A 243 -19.37 19.21 19.09
N GLY A 244 -18.74 20.19 18.44
CA GLY A 244 -17.70 21.02 19.05
C GLY A 244 -16.41 20.26 19.42
N LEU A 245 -16.12 19.13 18.78
CA LEU A 245 -15.02 18.21 19.14
C LEU A 245 -13.64 18.69 18.75
N THR A 246 -13.51 19.79 18.02
CA THR A 246 -12.22 20.24 17.42
C THR A 246 -11.13 20.44 18.49
N GLY A 247 -11.48 21.10 19.61
CA GLY A 247 -10.52 21.30 20.71
C GLY A 247 -10.15 19.98 21.39
N TRP A 248 -11.14 19.16 21.68
CA TRP A 248 -10.95 17.86 22.34
C TRP A 248 -10.06 16.91 21.52
N VAL A 249 -10.29 16.78 20.21
CA VAL A 249 -9.47 15.95 19.33
C VAL A 249 -8.03 16.48 19.27
N GLY A 250 -7.84 17.82 19.21
CA GLY A 250 -6.52 18.44 19.24
C GLY A 250 -5.74 18.16 20.53
N GLU A 251 -6.41 18.22 21.68
CA GLU A 251 -5.82 17.87 22.97
C GLU A 251 -5.46 16.38 23.05
N ARG A 252 -6.36 15.51 22.66
CA ARG A 252 -6.11 14.06 22.62
C ARG A 252 -4.95 13.68 21.71
N TYR A 253 -4.90 14.29 20.51
CA TYR A 253 -3.77 14.09 19.61
C TYR A 253 -2.45 14.52 20.25
N ARG A 254 -2.43 15.70 20.88
CA ARG A 254 -1.23 16.20 21.57
C ARG A 254 -0.79 15.27 22.70
N ASP A 255 -1.72 14.83 23.54
CA ASP A 255 -1.43 13.98 24.70
C ASP A 255 -0.92 12.61 24.25
N SER A 256 -1.58 11.97 23.28
CA SER A 256 -1.11 10.70 22.68
C SER A 256 0.25 10.86 21.99
N ALA A 257 0.51 12.01 21.35
CA ALA A 257 1.80 12.28 20.72
C ALA A 257 2.92 12.45 21.76
N VAL A 258 2.65 13.16 22.86
CA VAL A 258 3.60 13.32 23.97
C VAL A 258 3.85 11.98 24.66
N GLU A 259 2.81 11.20 24.92
CA GLU A 259 2.94 9.87 25.51
C GLU A 259 3.77 8.93 24.62
N ALA A 260 3.53 8.95 23.30
CA ALA A 260 4.31 8.20 22.33
C ALA A 260 5.79 8.63 22.27
N LEU A 261 6.09 9.92 22.47
CA LEU A 261 7.47 10.45 22.36
C LEU A 261 8.26 10.39 23.66
N THR A 262 7.62 10.39 24.81
CA THR A 262 8.29 10.42 26.12
C THR A 262 9.29 9.26 26.32
N PRO A 263 8.95 7.98 26.08
CA PRO A 263 9.91 6.89 26.17
C PRO A 263 11.03 7.00 25.14
N VAL A 264 10.75 7.59 23.97
CA VAL A 264 11.75 7.89 22.93
C VAL A 264 12.82 8.83 23.47
N TRP A 265 12.40 9.95 24.04
CA TRP A 265 13.32 10.97 24.57
C TRP A 265 14.14 10.46 25.75
N ALA A 266 13.52 9.67 26.64
CA ALA A 266 14.21 9.07 27.77
C ALA A 266 15.31 8.09 27.33
N GLN A 267 14.99 7.20 26.41
CA GLN A 267 15.95 6.25 25.84
C GLN A 267 17.04 6.95 25.01
N ARG A 268 16.66 7.96 24.21
CA ARG A 268 17.61 8.74 23.41
C ARG A 268 18.69 9.39 24.29
N ARG A 269 18.31 10.03 25.40
CA ARG A 269 19.27 10.60 26.33
C ARG A 269 20.22 9.55 26.90
N ARG A 270 19.68 8.39 27.32
CA ARG A 270 20.48 7.34 27.95
C ARG A 270 21.46 6.66 26.99
N TYR A 271 21.02 6.35 25.75
CA TYR A 271 21.84 5.60 24.81
C TYR A 271 22.71 6.47 23.90
N MET A 272 22.24 7.66 23.50
CA MET A 272 23.03 8.52 22.63
C MET A 272 24.10 9.29 23.43
N LEU A 273 23.76 9.91 24.56
CA LEU A 273 24.68 10.81 25.23
C LEU A 273 25.92 10.08 25.74
N TYR A 274 25.78 9.01 26.52
CA TYR A 274 26.91 8.30 27.10
C TYR A 274 27.77 7.57 26.10
N HIS A 275 27.15 6.80 25.18
CA HIS A 275 27.92 6.07 24.17
C HIS A 275 28.57 7.02 23.18
N PHE A 276 27.84 8.04 22.72
CA PHE A 276 28.36 9.04 21.81
C PHE A 276 29.57 9.78 22.41
N LEU A 277 29.45 10.30 23.62
CA LEU A 277 30.53 11.04 24.28
C LEU A 277 31.81 10.17 24.45
N TRP A 278 31.65 8.91 24.85
CA TRP A 278 32.78 8.01 25.05
C TRP A 278 33.54 7.71 23.77
N TYR A 279 32.82 7.32 22.71
CA TYR A 279 33.47 7.04 21.42
C TYR A 279 34.02 8.30 20.75
N THR A 280 33.36 9.42 20.91
CA THR A 280 33.86 10.73 20.43
C THR A 280 35.14 11.12 21.16
N ALA A 281 35.18 11.00 22.48
CA ALA A 281 36.39 11.29 23.25
C ALA A 281 37.58 10.38 22.85
N PHE A 282 37.29 9.09 22.65
CA PHE A 282 38.32 8.16 22.17
C PHE A 282 38.84 8.56 20.78
N ALA A 283 37.98 8.88 19.85
CA ALA A 283 38.37 9.28 18.50
C ALA A 283 39.17 10.59 18.52
N LEU A 284 38.71 11.59 19.25
CA LEU A 284 39.42 12.87 19.39
C LEU A 284 40.82 12.70 19.98
N LEU A 285 40.98 11.84 21.01
CA LEU A 285 42.28 11.56 21.60
C LEU A 285 43.21 10.83 20.66
N ALA A 286 42.69 9.81 19.96
CA ALA A 286 43.49 9.01 19.02
C ALA A 286 43.94 9.84 17.79
N ASP A 287 43.01 10.55 17.19
CA ASP A 287 43.31 11.38 16.01
C ASP A 287 44.12 12.62 16.38
N GLY A 288 43.85 13.22 17.54
CA GLY A 288 44.67 14.31 18.13
C GLY A 288 46.10 13.89 18.36
N LEU A 289 46.33 12.67 18.86
CA LEU A 289 47.69 12.11 19.02
C LEU A 289 48.40 11.98 17.66
N VAL A 290 47.72 11.45 16.63
CA VAL A 290 48.30 11.34 15.28
C VAL A 290 48.65 12.71 14.69
N LEU A 291 47.76 13.71 14.84
CA LEU A 291 48.02 15.08 14.41
C LEU A 291 49.22 15.69 15.16
N ALA A 292 49.32 15.51 16.47
CA ALA A 292 50.45 15.99 17.29
C ALA A 292 51.75 15.32 16.86
N LEU A 293 51.75 14.01 16.60
CA LEU A 293 52.93 13.28 16.08
C LEU A 293 53.36 13.79 14.71
N MET A 294 52.42 14.08 13.80
CA MET A 294 52.73 14.67 12.48
C MET A 294 53.39 16.05 12.61
N VAL A 295 52.82 16.91 13.43
CA VAL A 295 53.40 18.25 13.69
C VAL A 295 54.80 18.15 14.30
N ARG A 296 54.99 17.27 15.29
CA ARG A 296 56.32 17.00 15.88
C ARG A 296 57.34 16.52 14.85
N THR A 297 56.94 15.57 13.98
CA THR A 297 57.83 15.01 12.92
C THR A 297 58.18 16.08 11.90
N ALA A 298 57.23 16.97 11.57
CA ALA A 298 57.51 18.11 10.70
C ALA A 298 58.46 19.14 11.37
N ALA A 299 58.24 19.43 12.66
CA ALA A 299 59.09 20.36 13.41
C ALA A 299 60.53 19.84 13.57
N THR A 300 60.77 18.53 13.57
CA THR A 300 62.10 17.91 13.55
C THR A 300 62.72 17.81 12.17
N GLY A 301 62.06 18.31 11.14
CA GLY A 301 62.56 18.31 9.76
C GLY A 301 62.48 16.96 9.04
N GLN A 302 61.88 15.93 9.66
CA GLN A 302 61.72 14.60 9.07
C GLN A 302 60.53 14.53 8.08
N LEU A 303 59.61 15.48 8.15
CA LEU A 303 58.44 15.56 7.29
C LEU A 303 58.38 16.94 6.61
N GLY A 304 58.39 16.95 5.30
CA GLY A 304 58.28 18.18 4.49
C GLY A 304 56.86 18.74 4.48
N LEU A 305 56.71 19.98 3.99
CA LEU A 305 55.42 20.69 3.98
C LEU A 305 54.35 19.93 3.20
N THR A 306 54.68 19.31 2.06
CA THR A 306 53.78 18.44 1.29
C THR A 306 53.27 17.27 2.11
N GLY A 307 54.16 16.56 2.81
CA GLY A 307 53.78 15.42 3.64
C GLY A 307 52.91 15.84 4.82
N LEU A 308 53.26 16.96 5.50
CA LEU A 308 52.45 17.51 6.58
C LEU A 308 51.04 17.88 6.10
N ALA A 309 50.91 18.62 5.00
CA ALA A 309 49.64 19.00 4.42
C ALA A 309 48.79 17.76 4.03
N MET A 310 49.44 16.74 3.43
CA MET A 310 48.78 15.49 3.03
C MET A 310 48.29 14.72 4.28
N GLY A 311 49.11 14.56 5.30
CA GLY A 311 48.76 13.84 6.50
C GLY A 311 47.63 14.53 7.32
N LEU A 312 47.68 15.86 7.46
CA LEU A 312 46.62 16.62 8.12
C LEU A 312 45.29 16.50 7.37
N GLN A 313 45.27 16.76 6.05
CA GLN A 313 44.06 16.64 5.25
C GLN A 313 43.49 15.22 5.26
N ALA A 314 44.36 14.20 5.16
CA ALA A 314 43.95 12.81 5.17
C ALA A 314 43.35 12.40 6.53
N THR A 315 43.98 12.79 7.67
CA THR A 315 43.46 12.49 9.02
C THR A 315 42.11 13.19 9.26
N ILE A 316 42.01 14.49 8.99
CA ILE A 316 40.76 15.23 9.14
C ILE A 316 39.65 14.67 8.24
N GLY A 317 39.99 14.37 6.98
CA GLY A 317 39.06 13.76 6.03
C GLY A 317 38.57 12.37 6.48
N ALA A 318 39.42 11.57 7.15
CA ALA A 318 39.05 10.26 7.70
C ALA A 318 38.09 10.40 8.91
N ILE A 319 38.34 11.35 9.82
CA ILE A 319 37.45 11.62 10.97
C ILE A 319 36.03 11.92 10.50
N LEU A 320 35.87 12.77 9.49
CA LEU A 320 34.57 13.13 8.91
C LEU A 320 33.79 11.93 8.34
N LEU A 321 34.49 10.85 7.96
CA LEU A 321 33.87 9.60 7.50
C LEU A 321 33.40 8.70 8.64
N GLY A 322 33.67 9.04 9.89
CA GLY A 322 33.13 8.36 11.07
C GLY A 322 31.66 8.69 11.37
N GLU A 323 31.05 9.62 10.64
CA GLU A 323 29.66 10.00 10.83
C GLU A 323 28.71 8.85 10.51
N TYR A 324 27.48 8.97 11.04
CA TYR A 324 26.37 8.09 10.70
C TYR A 324 25.93 8.32 9.26
N TYR A 325 25.69 7.24 8.51
CA TYR A 325 25.23 7.29 7.12
C TYR A 325 23.75 6.94 7.01
N PRO A 326 22.83 7.92 7.11
CA PRO A 326 21.38 7.65 7.08
C PRO A 326 20.97 6.91 5.81
N GLU A 327 21.56 7.27 4.68
CA GLU A 327 21.26 6.72 3.36
C GLU A 327 21.53 5.21 3.26
N ALA A 328 22.48 4.70 4.04
CA ALA A 328 22.84 3.30 4.02
C ALA A 328 22.43 2.57 5.31
N ASP A 329 22.73 3.14 6.47
CA ASP A 329 22.51 2.46 7.77
C ASP A 329 21.03 2.43 8.16
N ALA A 330 20.30 3.58 8.04
CA ALA A 330 18.88 3.64 8.35
C ALA A 330 18.07 2.97 7.25
N ASN A 331 18.32 3.32 6.00
CA ASN A 331 17.54 2.83 4.87
C ASN A 331 17.62 1.30 4.74
N THR A 332 18.76 0.68 5.06
CA THR A 332 18.89 -0.78 5.08
C THR A 332 17.92 -1.43 6.08
N GLN A 333 17.78 -0.87 7.29
CA GLN A 333 16.90 -1.45 8.31
C GLN A 333 15.42 -1.26 7.96
N PHE A 334 15.05 -0.07 7.49
CA PHE A 334 13.67 0.21 7.10
C PHE A 334 13.28 -0.54 5.82
N GLY A 335 14.18 -0.58 4.83
CA GLY A 335 13.95 -1.34 3.61
C GLY A 335 13.79 -2.84 3.88
N MET A 336 14.59 -3.42 4.79
CA MET A 336 14.40 -4.80 5.23
C MET A 336 13.06 -4.99 5.96
N GLY A 337 12.65 -4.01 6.79
CA GLY A 337 11.34 -4.02 7.46
C GLY A 337 10.19 -4.08 6.46
N ALA A 338 10.26 -3.28 5.39
CA ALA A 338 9.25 -3.28 4.34
C ALA A 338 9.18 -4.62 3.59
N VAL A 339 10.34 -5.21 3.27
CA VAL A 339 10.37 -6.51 2.60
C VAL A 339 9.87 -7.62 3.54
N SER A 340 10.27 -7.60 4.82
CA SER A 340 9.79 -8.59 5.80
C SER A 340 8.28 -8.50 6.03
N ALA A 341 7.71 -7.30 6.01
CA ALA A 341 6.26 -7.11 6.09
C ALA A 341 5.53 -7.69 4.86
N LEU A 342 6.10 -7.48 3.67
CA LEU A 342 5.57 -8.07 2.44
C LEU A 342 5.67 -9.61 2.45
N GLU A 343 6.78 -10.17 2.94
CA GLU A 343 6.94 -11.62 3.07
C GLU A 343 6.00 -12.22 4.12
N ASP A 344 5.70 -11.48 5.20
CA ASP A 344 4.71 -11.92 6.19
C ASP A 344 3.31 -11.95 5.58
N PHE A 345 2.95 -10.91 4.82
CA PHE A 345 1.70 -10.86 4.07
C PHE A 345 1.60 -12.01 3.06
N ASP A 346 2.65 -12.24 2.25
CA ASP A 346 2.71 -13.34 1.27
C ASP A 346 2.51 -14.71 1.93
N ARG A 347 3.18 -14.97 3.06
CA ARG A 347 3.01 -16.22 3.83
C ARG A 347 1.60 -16.39 4.38
N ARG A 348 0.96 -15.30 4.84
CA ARG A 348 -0.41 -15.35 5.36
C ARG A 348 -1.39 -15.66 4.24
N VAL A 349 -1.27 -15.00 3.09
CA VAL A 349 -2.10 -15.30 1.91
C VAL A 349 -1.89 -16.75 1.46
N ALA A 350 -0.64 -17.22 1.40
CA ALA A 350 -0.33 -18.59 1.01
C ALA A 350 -0.81 -19.69 2.01
N ALA A 351 -1.14 -19.31 3.25
CA ALA A 351 -1.70 -20.22 4.23
C ALA A 351 -3.20 -20.52 4.01
N TYR A 352 -3.86 -19.76 3.14
CA TYR A 352 -5.22 -20.04 2.75
C TYR A 352 -5.23 -21.01 1.57
N PRO A 353 -6.10 -22.01 1.59
CA PRO A 353 -6.25 -22.88 0.45
C PRO A 353 -6.75 -22.05 -0.74
N GLU A 354 -6.06 -22.14 -1.85
CA GLU A 354 -6.61 -21.64 -3.11
C GLU A 354 -7.79 -22.55 -3.51
N PRO A 355 -8.87 -21.97 -4.08
CA PRO A 355 -9.92 -22.78 -4.68
C PRO A 355 -9.28 -23.81 -5.62
N ALA A 356 -9.66 -25.08 -5.46
CA ALA A 356 -9.11 -26.13 -6.30
C ALA A 356 -9.24 -25.73 -7.78
N PRO A 357 -8.16 -25.81 -8.56
CA PRO A 357 -8.27 -25.57 -10.00
C PRO A 357 -9.30 -26.57 -10.57
N ALA A 358 -10.07 -26.11 -11.54
CA ALA A 358 -11.00 -27.00 -12.23
C ALA A 358 -10.25 -28.24 -12.71
N ALA A 359 -10.84 -29.40 -12.49
CA ALA A 359 -10.24 -30.69 -12.90
C ALA A 359 -9.96 -30.74 -14.40
N ASP A 360 -10.79 -30.06 -15.18
CA ASP A 360 -10.60 -29.81 -16.61
C ASP A 360 -10.78 -28.30 -16.91
N PRO A 361 -9.71 -27.57 -17.23
CA PRO A 361 -9.77 -26.16 -17.53
C PRO A 361 -10.53 -25.84 -18.84
N THR A 362 -10.85 -26.83 -19.65
CA THR A 362 -11.59 -26.67 -20.91
C THR A 362 -13.11 -26.70 -20.70
N VAL A 363 -13.60 -27.04 -19.52
CA VAL A 363 -15.03 -27.06 -19.21
C VAL A 363 -15.60 -25.66 -19.29
N SER A 364 -16.49 -25.45 -20.24
CA SER A 364 -17.14 -24.14 -20.44
C SER A 364 -18.32 -23.97 -19.49
N ALA A 365 -18.39 -22.82 -18.82
CA ALA A 365 -19.59 -22.37 -18.11
C ALA A 365 -20.52 -21.53 -18.99
N ALA A 366 -20.17 -21.28 -20.25
CA ALA A 366 -20.94 -20.42 -21.15
C ALA A 366 -22.38 -20.89 -21.33
N GLY A 367 -23.33 -19.98 -21.11
CA GLY A 367 -24.75 -20.25 -21.23
C GLY A 367 -25.40 -20.94 -20.03
N LEU A 368 -24.66 -21.20 -18.95
CA LEU A 368 -25.20 -21.77 -17.71
C LEU A 368 -25.63 -20.65 -16.73
N PRO A 369 -26.66 -20.89 -15.89
CA PRO A 369 -27.51 -22.09 -15.83
C PRO A 369 -28.49 -22.17 -17.00
N ALA A 370 -28.73 -23.38 -17.50
CA ALA A 370 -29.83 -23.64 -18.43
C ALA A 370 -31.12 -24.06 -17.69
N HIS A 371 -31.00 -24.70 -16.54
CA HIS A 371 -32.11 -25.24 -15.76
C HIS A 371 -32.11 -24.74 -14.30
N THR A 372 -31.05 -24.99 -13.53
CA THR A 372 -31.06 -24.73 -12.09
C THR A 372 -29.70 -24.41 -11.53
N ILE A 373 -29.70 -23.62 -10.44
CA ILE A 373 -28.60 -23.55 -9.48
C ILE A 373 -29.09 -24.10 -8.16
N ARG A 374 -28.42 -25.10 -7.60
CA ARG A 374 -28.81 -25.75 -6.36
C ARG A 374 -27.71 -25.69 -5.31
N PHE A 375 -28.01 -25.13 -4.16
CA PHE A 375 -27.23 -25.31 -2.94
C PHE A 375 -27.69 -26.65 -2.34
N ALA A 376 -26.83 -27.63 -2.32
CA ALA A 376 -27.12 -28.99 -1.87
C ALA A 376 -26.38 -29.27 -0.58
N ASP A 377 -27.12 -29.35 0.55
CA ASP A 377 -26.60 -29.59 1.90
C ASP A 377 -25.41 -28.71 2.28
N VAL A 378 -25.48 -27.41 1.93
CA VAL A 378 -24.37 -26.48 2.06
C VAL A 378 -24.16 -26.07 3.51
N SER A 379 -22.94 -26.31 4.03
CA SER A 379 -22.48 -25.84 5.34
C SER A 379 -21.33 -24.86 5.15
N PHE A 380 -21.35 -23.75 5.91
CA PHE A 380 -20.32 -22.71 5.83
C PHE A 380 -20.15 -21.94 7.13
N THR A 381 -18.88 -21.76 7.54
CA THR A 381 -18.48 -20.98 8.71
C THR A 381 -17.36 -20.00 8.34
N TYR A 382 -17.52 -18.72 8.64
CA TYR A 382 -16.41 -17.77 8.50
C TYR A 382 -15.24 -18.12 9.42
N LYS A 383 -14.03 -17.98 8.95
CA LYS A 383 -12.82 -18.23 9.75
C LYS A 383 -12.83 -17.35 11.01
N GLY A 384 -12.67 -17.99 12.17
CA GLY A 384 -12.73 -17.32 13.48
C GLY A 384 -14.14 -17.17 14.07
N ALA A 385 -15.20 -17.48 13.32
CA ALA A 385 -16.55 -17.51 13.86
C ALA A 385 -16.78 -18.82 14.65
N THR A 386 -17.59 -18.74 15.72
CA THR A 386 -17.93 -19.88 16.57
C THR A 386 -19.20 -20.61 16.12
N ARG A 387 -19.98 -20.00 15.23
CA ARG A 387 -21.24 -20.56 14.73
C ARG A 387 -21.24 -20.58 13.21
N PRO A 388 -21.76 -21.65 12.59
CA PRO A 388 -21.95 -21.68 11.15
C PRO A 388 -22.99 -20.66 10.71
N VAL A 389 -22.80 -20.09 9.52
CA VAL A 389 -23.80 -19.28 8.83
C VAL A 389 -24.83 -20.20 8.16
N PHE A 390 -24.36 -21.28 7.55
CA PHE A 390 -25.19 -22.35 6.99
C PHE A 390 -24.82 -23.68 7.60
N ASP A 391 -25.83 -24.49 7.87
CA ASP A 391 -25.73 -25.83 8.40
C ASP A 391 -26.76 -26.74 7.72
N GLY A 392 -26.35 -27.26 6.54
CA GLY A 392 -27.21 -28.06 5.69
C GLY A 392 -28.24 -27.21 4.92
N LEU A 393 -27.81 -26.15 4.25
CA LEU A 393 -28.70 -25.34 3.40
C LEU A 393 -29.05 -26.08 2.11
N ASP A 394 -30.34 -26.33 1.90
CA ASP A 394 -30.91 -26.74 0.62
C ASP A 394 -31.74 -25.62 0.01
N LEU A 395 -31.32 -25.12 -1.17
CA LEU A 395 -32.01 -24.08 -1.91
C LEU A 395 -31.79 -24.31 -3.42
N THR A 396 -32.88 -24.27 -4.19
CA THR A 396 -32.80 -24.34 -5.66
C THR A 396 -33.33 -23.07 -6.30
N LEU A 397 -32.52 -22.45 -7.15
CA LEU A 397 -32.90 -21.32 -8.03
C LEU A 397 -33.13 -21.86 -9.42
N ARG A 398 -34.26 -21.50 -10.06
CA ARG A 398 -34.59 -21.95 -11.43
C ARG A 398 -34.09 -20.94 -12.45
N ALA A 399 -33.57 -21.44 -13.56
CA ALA A 399 -33.12 -20.57 -14.65
C ALA A 399 -34.26 -19.72 -15.20
N GLY A 400 -34.01 -18.44 -15.41
CA GLY A 400 -34.99 -17.49 -15.92
C GLY A 400 -36.04 -17.03 -14.91
N GLU A 401 -36.05 -17.53 -13.67
CA GLU A 401 -36.94 -17.13 -12.58
C GLU A 401 -36.35 -15.98 -11.77
N ARG A 402 -37.18 -15.05 -11.31
CA ARG A 402 -36.84 -14.01 -10.38
C ARG A 402 -37.15 -14.49 -8.96
N THR A 403 -36.12 -14.89 -8.24
CA THR A 403 -36.25 -15.35 -6.86
C THR A 403 -35.82 -14.24 -5.90
N ALA A 404 -36.70 -13.84 -4.99
CA ALA A 404 -36.35 -12.95 -3.88
C ALA A 404 -35.98 -13.77 -2.64
N VAL A 405 -34.89 -13.38 -1.97
CA VAL A 405 -34.47 -13.92 -0.68
C VAL A 405 -34.67 -12.86 0.40
N VAL A 406 -35.55 -13.16 1.34
CA VAL A 406 -35.87 -12.30 2.48
C VAL A 406 -35.46 -12.96 3.79
N GLY A 407 -35.23 -12.17 4.83
CA GLY A 407 -34.85 -12.65 6.15
C GLY A 407 -34.23 -11.56 7.00
N LEU A 408 -34.11 -11.80 8.30
CA LEU A 408 -33.49 -10.86 9.23
C LEU A 408 -32.00 -10.65 8.92
N ASN A 409 -31.44 -9.58 9.51
CA ASN A 409 -30.00 -9.34 9.44
C ASN A 409 -29.25 -10.52 10.09
N GLY A 410 -28.20 -10.98 9.43
CA GLY A 410 -27.44 -12.17 9.87
C GLY A 410 -28.05 -13.52 9.47
N ALA A 411 -29.15 -13.57 8.72
CA ALA A 411 -29.73 -14.84 8.22
C ALA A 411 -28.85 -15.57 7.19
N GLY A 412 -27.81 -14.92 6.63
CA GLY A 412 -26.90 -15.51 5.65
C GLY A 412 -27.10 -15.04 4.22
N LYS A 413 -27.96 -14.05 3.96
CA LYS A 413 -28.32 -13.60 2.60
C LYS A 413 -27.10 -13.19 1.76
N SER A 414 -26.23 -12.31 2.25
CA SER A 414 -25.02 -11.88 1.52
C SER A 414 -23.96 -13.01 1.45
N THR A 415 -23.95 -13.94 2.40
CA THR A 415 -23.10 -15.14 2.36
C THR A 415 -23.52 -16.07 1.23
N LEU A 416 -24.84 -16.18 0.96
CA LEU A 416 -25.36 -16.93 -0.19
C LEU A 416 -24.76 -16.41 -1.50
N VAL A 417 -24.73 -15.08 -1.67
CA VAL A 417 -24.13 -14.45 -2.86
C VAL A 417 -22.63 -14.72 -2.96
N LYS A 418 -21.92 -14.64 -1.82
CA LYS A 418 -20.47 -14.89 -1.79
C LYS A 418 -20.14 -16.34 -2.18
N LEU A 419 -20.92 -17.32 -1.75
CA LEU A 419 -20.77 -18.73 -2.14
C LEU A 419 -21.14 -18.94 -3.62
N LEU A 420 -22.23 -18.33 -4.08
CA LEU A 420 -22.64 -18.39 -5.49
C LEU A 420 -21.53 -17.84 -6.42
N ALA A 421 -20.91 -16.72 -6.03
CA ALA A 421 -19.82 -16.10 -6.77
C ALA A 421 -18.44 -16.76 -6.55
N ARG A 422 -18.37 -17.85 -5.79
CA ARG A 422 -17.12 -18.51 -5.40
C ARG A 422 -16.09 -17.55 -4.79
N LEU A 423 -16.56 -16.55 -4.06
CA LEU A 423 -15.70 -15.70 -3.22
C LEU A 423 -15.28 -16.46 -1.95
N HIS A 424 -16.11 -17.41 -1.54
CA HIS A 424 -15.84 -18.44 -0.54
C HIS A 424 -16.24 -19.80 -1.10
N GLU A 425 -15.58 -20.85 -0.60
CA GLU A 425 -15.96 -22.24 -0.84
C GLU A 425 -16.73 -22.77 0.38
N PRO A 426 -17.76 -23.60 0.20
CA PRO A 426 -18.47 -24.19 1.33
C PRO A 426 -17.59 -25.21 2.08
N ASP A 427 -17.77 -25.32 3.41
CA ASP A 427 -17.10 -26.31 4.25
C ASP A 427 -17.66 -27.73 4.02
N GLY A 428 -18.93 -27.82 3.66
CA GLY A 428 -19.63 -29.08 3.34
C GLY A 428 -20.70 -28.84 2.29
N GLY A 429 -21.13 -29.92 1.61
CA GLY A 429 -22.07 -29.83 0.52
C GLY A 429 -21.49 -29.24 -0.76
N ALA A 430 -22.35 -28.79 -1.67
CA ALA A 430 -21.93 -28.23 -2.96
C ALA A 430 -22.94 -27.24 -3.51
N VAL A 431 -22.45 -26.29 -4.33
CA VAL A 431 -23.27 -25.47 -5.21
C VAL A 431 -23.25 -26.11 -6.59
N LEU A 432 -24.40 -26.61 -7.03
CA LEU A 432 -24.54 -27.31 -8.30
C LEU A 432 -25.18 -26.39 -9.34
N VAL A 433 -24.62 -26.37 -10.53
CA VAL A 433 -25.17 -25.67 -11.73
C VAL A 433 -25.53 -26.73 -12.74
N ASP A 434 -26.83 -26.88 -13.04
CA ASP A 434 -27.36 -27.94 -13.88
C ASP A 434 -26.86 -29.34 -13.54
N GLY A 435 -26.74 -29.61 -12.21
CA GLY A 435 -26.29 -30.88 -11.65
C GLY A 435 -24.78 -31.05 -11.56
N ARG A 436 -23.98 -30.12 -12.05
CA ARG A 436 -22.51 -30.11 -11.92
C ARG A 436 -22.05 -29.20 -10.80
N ASP A 437 -21.06 -29.61 -10.04
CA ASP A 437 -20.45 -28.77 -9.01
C ASP A 437 -19.80 -27.53 -9.64
N VAL A 438 -20.08 -26.36 -9.09
CA VAL A 438 -19.49 -25.10 -9.56
C VAL A 438 -17.97 -25.12 -9.51
N ARG A 439 -17.36 -25.96 -8.66
CA ARG A 439 -15.90 -26.15 -8.55
C ARG A 439 -15.30 -26.86 -9.77
N GLU A 440 -16.12 -27.54 -10.60
CA GLU A 440 -15.65 -28.15 -11.84
C GLU A 440 -15.35 -27.13 -12.94
N PHE A 441 -15.88 -25.91 -12.82
CA PHE A 441 -15.63 -24.84 -13.77
C PHE A 441 -14.42 -23.99 -13.36
N PRO A 442 -13.62 -23.46 -14.30
CA PRO A 442 -12.68 -22.38 -13.99
C PRO A 442 -13.41 -21.21 -13.34
N VAL A 443 -12.82 -20.66 -12.27
CA VAL A 443 -13.48 -19.60 -11.49
C VAL A 443 -13.92 -18.42 -12.34
N ASP A 444 -13.03 -17.96 -13.23
CA ASP A 444 -13.33 -16.83 -14.12
C ASP A 444 -14.40 -17.17 -15.15
N ALA A 445 -14.45 -18.42 -15.64
CA ALA A 445 -15.48 -18.87 -16.57
C ALA A 445 -16.87 -18.88 -15.92
N TRP A 446 -16.95 -19.29 -14.65
CA TRP A 446 -18.19 -19.20 -13.88
C TRP A 446 -18.57 -17.76 -13.57
N ARG A 447 -17.64 -16.95 -13.07
CA ARG A 447 -17.92 -15.54 -12.72
C ARG A 447 -18.39 -14.71 -13.91
N ARG A 448 -17.95 -15.03 -15.11
CA ARG A 448 -18.49 -14.40 -16.35
C ARG A 448 -19.97 -14.66 -16.59
N GLN A 449 -20.54 -15.70 -15.97
CA GLN A 449 -21.98 -15.95 -16.02
C GLN A 449 -22.77 -15.13 -15.00
N LEU A 450 -22.09 -14.41 -14.11
CA LEU A 450 -22.69 -13.66 -13.01
C LEU A 450 -22.57 -12.15 -13.26
N ALA A 451 -23.66 -11.43 -13.09
CA ALA A 451 -23.72 -9.98 -12.96
C ALA A 451 -24.12 -9.67 -11.51
N VAL A 452 -23.21 -9.20 -10.69
CA VAL A 452 -23.45 -9.03 -9.23
C VAL A 452 -23.34 -7.57 -8.85
N ILE A 453 -24.32 -7.08 -8.09
CA ILE A 453 -24.28 -5.81 -7.39
C ILE A 453 -24.33 -6.11 -5.90
N PHE A 454 -23.27 -5.77 -5.18
CA PHE A 454 -23.21 -5.87 -3.74
C PHE A 454 -23.83 -4.63 -3.07
N GLN A 455 -24.25 -4.76 -1.83
CA GLN A 455 -24.80 -3.66 -1.03
C GLN A 455 -23.87 -2.46 -0.95
N ASP A 456 -22.56 -2.71 -0.81
CA ASP A 456 -21.46 -1.74 -0.75
C ASP A 456 -20.69 -1.67 -2.10
N PHE A 457 -21.42 -1.47 -3.19
CA PHE A 457 -20.82 -1.39 -4.52
C PHE A 457 -19.73 -0.32 -4.64
N ASN A 458 -18.66 -0.65 -5.35
CA ASN A 458 -17.53 0.26 -5.55
C ASN A 458 -17.88 1.41 -6.51
N ARG A 459 -17.47 2.62 -6.10
CA ARG A 459 -17.46 3.84 -6.89
C ARG A 459 -16.06 4.03 -7.46
N TYR A 460 -15.85 3.64 -8.72
CA TYR A 460 -14.54 3.79 -9.34
C TYR A 460 -14.35 5.23 -9.82
N GLU A 461 -13.29 5.90 -9.36
CA GLU A 461 -12.92 7.27 -9.76
C GLU A 461 -12.32 7.30 -11.18
N LEU A 462 -12.99 6.65 -12.11
CA LEU A 462 -12.64 6.52 -13.53
C LEU A 462 -13.76 7.11 -14.38
N SER A 463 -13.65 7.05 -15.73
CA SER A 463 -14.69 7.53 -16.62
C SER A 463 -16.02 6.80 -16.43
N VAL A 464 -17.12 7.40 -16.88
CA VAL A 464 -18.43 6.73 -16.93
C VAL A 464 -18.34 5.47 -17.81
N THR A 465 -17.66 5.58 -18.97
CA THR A 465 -17.42 4.46 -19.88
C THR A 465 -16.77 3.28 -19.16
N ASP A 466 -15.64 3.52 -18.45
CA ASP A 466 -14.94 2.46 -17.72
C ASP A 466 -15.82 1.84 -16.64
N ASN A 467 -16.55 2.69 -15.89
CA ASN A 467 -17.45 2.22 -14.84
C ASN A 467 -18.51 1.24 -15.34
N ILE A 468 -19.07 1.46 -16.51
CA ILE A 468 -20.06 0.57 -17.11
C ILE A 468 -19.38 -0.64 -17.74
N ALA A 469 -18.28 -0.43 -18.51
CA ALA A 469 -17.58 -1.48 -19.23
C ALA A 469 -16.94 -2.54 -18.32
N PHE A 470 -16.67 -2.23 -17.04
CA PHE A 470 -16.20 -3.21 -16.05
C PHE A 470 -17.17 -4.38 -15.83
N GLY A 471 -18.42 -4.27 -16.27
CA GLY A 471 -19.33 -5.41 -16.30
C GLY A 471 -18.85 -6.55 -17.21
N ALA A 472 -18.07 -6.26 -18.26
CA ALA A 472 -17.53 -7.26 -19.19
C ALA A 472 -16.17 -6.76 -19.75
N ILE A 473 -15.15 -6.75 -18.90
CA ILE A 473 -13.84 -6.15 -19.19
C ILE A 473 -13.10 -6.79 -20.38
N GLU A 474 -13.40 -8.05 -20.70
CA GLU A 474 -12.80 -8.75 -21.84
C GLU A 474 -13.39 -8.28 -23.20
N ARG A 475 -14.52 -7.59 -23.16
CA ARG A 475 -15.16 -7.01 -24.33
C ARG A 475 -14.67 -5.59 -24.57
N THR A 476 -14.34 -5.26 -25.82
CA THR A 476 -14.06 -3.87 -26.17
C THR A 476 -15.27 -3.00 -25.83
N ALA A 477 -15.06 -1.91 -25.10
CA ALA A 477 -16.10 -0.99 -24.70
C ALA A 477 -16.67 -0.25 -25.95
N GLU A 478 -17.74 -0.76 -26.53
CA GLU A 478 -18.42 -0.12 -27.64
C GLU A 478 -19.31 1.02 -27.11
N PRO A 479 -19.12 2.27 -27.56
CA PRO A 479 -19.88 3.43 -27.05
C PRO A 479 -21.41 3.23 -27.13
N ALA A 480 -21.91 2.59 -28.16
CA ALA A 480 -23.34 2.32 -28.32
C ALA A 480 -23.87 1.35 -27.25
N ALA A 481 -23.14 0.29 -26.93
CA ALA A 481 -23.52 -0.67 -25.90
C ALA A 481 -23.46 -0.05 -24.48
N VAL A 482 -22.42 0.77 -24.19
CA VAL A 482 -22.31 1.51 -22.94
C VAL A 482 -23.47 2.51 -22.77
N ARG A 483 -23.80 3.28 -23.83
CA ARG A 483 -24.96 4.18 -23.81
C ARG A 483 -26.29 3.44 -23.65
N SER A 484 -26.43 2.29 -24.28
CA SER A 484 -27.63 1.45 -24.13
C SER A 484 -27.81 1.02 -22.68
N ALA A 485 -26.75 0.52 -22.02
CA ALA A 485 -26.81 0.11 -20.62
C ALA A 485 -27.15 1.29 -19.69
N ALA A 486 -26.57 2.48 -19.93
CA ALA A 486 -26.91 3.69 -19.19
C ALA A 486 -28.36 4.14 -19.45
N GLY A 487 -28.84 4.01 -20.69
CA GLY A 487 -30.20 4.34 -21.11
C GLY A 487 -31.25 3.49 -20.41
N LYS A 488 -30.98 2.20 -20.23
CA LYS A 488 -31.83 1.26 -19.47
C LYS A 488 -32.02 1.67 -18.00
N MET A 489 -31.20 2.57 -17.48
CA MET A 489 -31.27 3.08 -16.12
C MET A 489 -31.63 4.57 -16.07
N SER A 490 -32.18 5.12 -17.13
CA SER A 490 -32.58 6.51 -17.27
C SER A 490 -31.47 7.51 -16.87
N LEU A 491 -30.20 7.15 -17.11
CA LEU A 491 -29.03 7.95 -16.75
C LEU A 491 -28.57 8.93 -17.83
N LEU A 492 -29.01 8.76 -19.09
CA LEU A 492 -28.49 9.54 -20.23
C LEU A 492 -28.54 11.05 -20.01
N PRO A 493 -29.67 11.66 -19.53
CA PRO A 493 -29.71 13.11 -19.35
C PRO A 493 -28.67 13.62 -18.34
N ALA A 494 -28.43 12.86 -17.28
CA ALA A 494 -27.48 13.22 -16.26
C ALA A 494 -26.01 13.05 -16.72
N LEU A 495 -25.74 11.97 -17.50
CA LEU A 495 -24.40 11.68 -17.97
C LEU A 495 -24.00 12.57 -19.16
N ASP A 496 -24.93 12.88 -20.06
CA ASP A 496 -24.68 13.79 -21.19
C ASP A 496 -24.46 15.25 -20.73
N ALA A 497 -24.97 15.63 -19.55
CA ALA A 497 -24.73 16.93 -18.95
C ALA A 497 -23.36 17.07 -18.24
N LEU A 498 -22.59 15.99 -18.10
CA LEU A 498 -21.25 16.02 -17.51
C LEU A 498 -20.25 16.74 -18.44
N PRO A 499 -19.16 17.36 -17.89
CA PRO A 499 -18.23 18.18 -18.67
C PRO A 499 -17.66 17.52 -19.93
N ARG A 500 -17.41 16.20 -19.86
CA ARG A 500 -16.89 15.39 -20.98
C ARG A 500 -17.82 14.22 -21.32
N GLY A 501 -19.10 14.30 -20.93
CA GLY A 501 -20.06 13.23 -21.12
C GLY A 501 -19.56 11.91 -20.50
N PHE A 502 -19.58 10.84 -21.30
CA PHE A 502 -19.15 9.51 -20.86
C PHE A 502 -17.65 9.36 -20.56
N ASP A 503 -16.82 10.29 -21.02
CA ASP A 503 -15.38 10.31 -20.75
C ASP A 503 -15.04 11.13 -19.49
N THR A 504 -16.04 11.65 -18.78
CA THR A 504 -15.84 12.40 -17.54
C THR A 504 -15.35 11.47 -16.42
N PRO A 505 -14.21 11.76 -15.77
CA PRO A 505 -13.79 11.08 -14.56
C PRO A 505 -14.77 11.35 -13.42
N LEU A 506 -15.22 10.30 -12.74
CA LEU A 506 -16.20 10.39 -11.67
C LEU A 506 -15.54 10.68 -10.30
N SER A 507 -14.73 11.74 -10.26
CA SER A 507 -14.16 12.29 -9.02
C SER A 507 -13.86 13.77 -9.21
N ARG A 508 -14.23 14.58 -8.21
CA ARG A 508 -13.94 16.04 -8.17
C ARG A 508 -12.46 16.36 -8.00
N GLN A 509 -11.61 15.37 -7.76
CA GLN A 509 -10.16 15.54 -7.61
C GLN A 509 -9.46 15.71 -8.97
N TYR A 510 -10.10 15.30 -10.06
CA TYR A 510 -9.56 15.44 -11.41
C TYR A 510 -10.03 16.73 -12.09
N THR A 511 -9.20 17.28 -12.96
CA THR A 511 -9.61 18.37 -13.86
C THR A 511 -10.75 17.90 -14.75
N ASP A 512 -11.81 18.69 -14.87
CA ASP A 512 -13.05 18.34 -15.57
C ASP A 512 -13.76 17.09 -14.99
N GLY A 513 -13.40 16.68 -13.78
CA GLY A 513 -14.06 15.59 -13.08
C GLY A 513 -15.37 16.04 -12.42
N ALA A 514 -16.29 15.13 -12.26
CA ALA A 514 -17.57 15.34 -11.60
C ALA A 514 -17.87 14.20 -10.64
N ASP A 515 -18.80 14.43 -9.70
CA ASP A 515 -19.30 13.38 -8.83
C ASP A 515 -20.79 13.19 -9.07
N LEU A 516 -21.26 11.98 -8.93
CA LEU A 516 -22.67 11.63 -9.09
C LEU A 516 -23.38 11.66 -7.72
N SER A 517 -24.69 11.90 -7.73
CA SER A 517 -25.50 11.69 -6.53
C SER A 517 -25.52 10.20 -6.13
N GLY A 518 -25.86 9.90 -4.88
CA GLY A 518 -25.94 8.51 -4.39
C GLY A 518 -26.85 7.63 -5.25
N GLY A 519 -28.00 8.14 -5.65
CA GLY A 519 -28.92 7.41 -6.53
C GLY A 519 -28.41 7.24 -7.97
N GLN A 520 -27.66 8.23 -8.50
CA GLN A 520 -27.02 8.09 -9.81
C GLN A 520 -25.87 7.06 -9.78
N TRP A 521 -25.05 7.05 -8.73
CA TRP A 521 -24.04 6.01 -8.52
C TRP A 521 -24.64 4.61 -8.48
N GLN A 522 -25.77 4.46 -7.79
CA GLN A 522 -26.48 3.20 -7.69
C GLN A 522 -26.99 2.73 -9.05
N ARG A 523 -27.65 3.62 -9.81
CA ARG A 523 -28.09 3.32 -11.19
C ARG A 523 -26.91 3.00 -12.11
N LEU A 524 -25.76 3.66 -11.94
CA LEU A 524 -24.53 3.38 -12.68
C LEU A 524 -23.99 1.98 -12.38
N ALA A 525 -24.00 1.55 -11.09
CA ALA A 525 -23.62 0.19 -10.71
C ALA A 525 -24.54 -0.85 -11.35
N ILE A 526 -25.84 -0.55 -11.45
CA ILE A 526 -26.80 -1.44 -12.12
C ILE A 526 -26.58 -1.45 -13.64
N ALA A 527 -26.30 -0.30 -14.26
CA ALA A 527 -25.94 -0.24 -15.69
C ALA A 527 -24.69 -1.10 -15.98
N ARG A 528 -23.70 -1.16 -15.06
CA ARG A 528 -22.57 -2.08 -15.12
C ARG A 528 -23.01 -3.54 -15.14
N ALA A 529 -23.93 -3.93 -14.25
CA ALA A 529 -24.44 -5.30 -14.21
C ALA A 529 -25.27 -5.65 -15.46
N LEU A 530 -26.08 -4.71 -15.98
CA LEU A 530 -26.85 -4.91 -17.22
C LEU A 530 -25.94 -5.02 -18.44
N TYR A 531 -24.82 -4.28 -18.45
CA TYR A 531 -23.81 -4.43 -19.48
C TYR A 531 -23.18 -5.84 -19.48
N ALA A 532 -22.99 -6.45 -18.29
CA ALA A 532 -22.56 -7.84 -18.16
C ALA A 532 -23.62 -8.81 -18.69
N VAL A 533 -24.91 -8.58 -18.40
CA VAL A 533 -26.02 -9.39 -18.93
C VAL A 533 -26.08 -9.30 -20.47
N ASP A 534 -25.97 -8.11 -21.04
CA ASP A 534 -25.91 -7.89 -22.48
C ASP A 534 -24.67 -8.57 -23.13
N ALA A 535 -23.59 -8.73 -22.34
CA ALA A 535 -22.38 -9.45 -22.75
C ALA A 535 -22.48 -10.98 -22.60
N GLY A 536 -23.58 -11.49 -22.05
CA GLY A 536 -23.86 -12.93 -21.98
C GLY A 536 -23.92 -13.52 -20.56
N ALA A 537 -23.84 -12.72 -19.52
CA ALA A 537 -24.07 -13.19 -18.14
C ALA A 537 -25.53 -13.66 -17.99
N ARG A 538 -25.71 -14.81 -17.34
CA ARG A 538 -27.02 -15.50 -17.22
C ARG A 538 -27.68 -15.32 -15.87
N VAL A 539 -26.93 -14.92 -14.87
CA VAL A 539 -27.39 -14.74 -13.48
C VAL A 539 -27.17 -13.31 -13.04
N LEU A 540 -28.23 -12.61 -12.71
CA LEU A 540 -28.20 -11.27 -12.13
C LEU A 540 -28.45 -11.38 -10.63
N VAL A 541 -27.52 -10.88 -9.82
CA VAL A 541 -27.63 -10.82 -8.36
C VAL A 541 -27.67 -9.37 -7.91
N LEU A 542 -28.69 -9.06 -7.12
CA LEU A 542 -28.95 -7.72 -6.60
C LEU A 542 -29.02 -7.80 -5.07
N ASP A 543 -27.97 -7.36 -4.38
CA ASP A 543 -27.94 -7.32 -2.92
C ASP A 543 -28.28 -5.90 -2.43
N GLU A 544 -29.52 -5.71 -1.96
CA GLU A 544 -30.09 -4.44 -1.48
C GLU A 544 -29.92 -3.25 -2.46
N PRO A 545 -30.34 -3.39 -3.73
CA PRO A 545 -29.97 -2.45 -4.79
C PRO A 545 -30.61 -1.06 -4.68
N THR A 546 -31.50 -0.78 -3.69
CA THR A 546 -32.29 0.45 -3.62
C THR A 546 -32.16 1.20 -2.29
N ALA A 547 -31.06 0.95 -1.54
CA ALA A 547 -30.84 1.57 -0.22
C ALA A 547 -30.87 3.12 -0.23
N ALA A 548 -30.57 3.75 -1.39
CA ALA A 548 -30.50 5.21 -1.55
C ALA A 548 -31.68 5.82 -2.35
N LEU A 549 -32.70 5.04 -2.70
CA LEU A 549 -33.86 5.52 -3.46
C LEU A 549 -35.07 5.75 -2.55
N ASP A 550 -35.89 6.76 -2.89
CA ASP A 550 -37.22 6.92 -2.31
C ASP A 550 -38.21 5.89 -2.86
N ILE A 551 -39.37 5.75 -2.20
CA ILE A 551 -40.35 4.69 -2.50
C ILE A 551 -40.91 4.78 -3.92
N ARG A 552 -41.13 5.99 -4.46
CA ARG A 552 -41.67 6.18 -5.82
C ARG A 552 -40.61 5.87 -6.87
N ALA A 553 -39.38 6.35 -6.66
CA ALA A 553 -38.24 6.06 -7.51
C ALA A 553 -37.87 4.57 -7.49
N GLU A 554 -38.01 3.91 -6.36
CA GLU A 554 -37.80 2.47 -6.20
C GLU A 554 -38.83 1.65 -7.01
N ALA A 555 -40.11 2.01 -6.94
CA ALA A 555 -41.17 1.33 -7.67
C ALA A 555 -40.93 1.41 -9.20
N ALA A 556 -40.67 2.61 -9.71
CA ALA A 556 -40.36 2.82 -11.11
C ALA A 556 -39.10 2.08 -11.56
N PHE A 557 -38.08 2.08 -10.70
CA PHE A 557 -36.82 1.37 -10.91
C PHE A 557 -37.01 -0.15 -11.07
N PHE A 558 -37.79 -0.79 -10.19
CA PHE A 558 -38.04 -2.23 -10.30
C PHE A 558 -38.92 -2.59 -11.49
N ASP A 559 -39.84 -1.70 -11.92
CA ASP A 559 -40.60 -1.91 -13.17
C ASP A 559 -39.68 -1.92 -14.40
N GLU A 560 -38.77 -0.94 -14.48
CA GLU A 560 -37.77 -0.83 -15.54
C GLU A 560 -36.81 -2.04 -15.53
N LEU A 561 -36.33 -2.42 -14.33
CA LEU A 561 -35.44 -3.57 -14.17
C LEU A 561 -36.10 -4.88 -14.57
N ALA A 562 -37.36 -5.10 -14.18
CA ALA A 562 -38.11 -6.32 -14.52
C ALA A 562 -38.29 -6.51 -16.01
N GLU A 563 -38.42 -5.42 -16.78
CA GLU A 563 -38.47 -5.50 -18.24
C GLU A 563 -37.13 -5.85 -18.88
N VAL A 564 -36.07 -5.20 -18.40
CA VAL A 564 -34.72 -5.32 -18.96
C VAL A 564 -34.05 -6.65 -18.61
N THR A 565 -34.43 -7.29 -17.51
CA THR A 565 -33.87 -8.57 -17.05
C THR A 565 -34.71 -9.77 -17.44
N ARG A 566 -35.69 -9.61 -18.32
CA ARG A 566 -36.59 -10.69 -18.76
C ARG A 566 -35.78 -11.82 -19.40
N GLY A 567 -35.86 -13.03 -18.81
CA GLY A 567 -35.13 -14.22 -19.28
C GLY A 567 -33.76 -14.44 -18.59
N ALA A 568 -33.28 -13.52 -17.79
CA ALA A 568 -32.12 -13.74 -16.90
C ALA A 568 -32.59 -14.35 -15.57
N THR A 569 -31.80 -15.29 -15.02
CA THR A 569 -31.99 -15.80 -13.66
C THR A 569 -31.67 -14.67 -12.69
N THR A 570 -32.65 -14.19 -11.93
CA THR A 570 -32.46 -13.06 -11.04
C THR A 570 -32.57 -13.48 -9.58
N LEU A 571 -31.54 -13.21 -8.80
CA LEU A 571 -31.53 -13.34 -7.34
C LEU A 571 -31.57 -11.95 -6.71
N LEU A 572 -32.72 -11.62 -6.11
CA LEU A 572 -32.92 -10.36 -5.40
C LEU A 572 -32.84 -10.57 -3.89
N ILE A 573 -31.91 -9.91 -3.25
CA ILE A 573 -31.87 -9.79 -1.78
C ILE A 573 -32.39 -8.42 -1.42
N SER A 574 -33.50 -8.39 -0.68
CA SER A 574 -34.09 -7.12 -0.23
C SER A 574 -34.83 -7.32 1.08
N HIS A 575 -34.81 -6.29 1.90
CA HIS A 575 -35.65 -6.17 3.07
C HIS A 575 -36.88 -5.27 2.81
N ARG A 576 -37.03 -4.74 1.58
CA ARG A 576 -38.16 -3.89 1.16
C ARG A 576 -39.18 -4.71 0.39
N PHE A 577 -40.40 -4.78 0.92
CA PHE A 577 -41.46 -5.59 0.31
C PHE A 577 -42.01 -5.02 -0.99
N SER A 578 -41.85 -3.71 -1.27
CA SER A 578 -42.13 -3.10 -2.57
C SER A 578 -41.43 -3.81 -3.75
N SER A 579 -40.21 -4.25 -3.51
CA SER A 579 -39.41 -4.98 -4.49
C SER A 579 -39.67 -6.49 -4.47
N VAL A 580 -39.79 -7.07 -3.27
CA VAL A 580 -39.94 -8.52 -3.06
C VAL A 580 -41.24 -9.07 -3.65
N ARG A 581 -42.39 -8.36 -3.52
CA ARG A 581 -43.69 -8.81 -4.05
C ARG A 581 -43.74 -8.98 -5.56
N ARG A 582 -42.75 -8.45 -6.30
CA ARG A 582 -42.64 -8.54 -7.76
C ARG A 582 -41.81 -9.73 -8.23
N ALA A 583 -41.20 -10.46 -7.31
CA ALA A 583 -40.50 -11.69 -7.63
C ALA A 583 -41.49 -12.82 -7.96
N ASP A 584 -41.09 -13.69 -8.86
CA ASP A 584 -41.88 -14.86 -9.23
C ASP A 584 -41.95 -15.88 -8.10
N ARG A 585 -40.90 -15.87 -7.23
CA ARG A 585 -40.77 -16.74 -6.07
C ARG A 585 -40.07 -16.01 -4.93
N ILE A 586 -40.49 -16.26 -3.71
CA ILE A 586 -39.94 -15.69 -2.49
C ILE A 586 -39.49 -16.82 -1.57
N VAL A 587 -38.27 -16.74 -1.11
CA VAL A 587 -37.64 -17.66 -0.16
C VAL A 587 -37.35 -16.90 1.12
N VAL A 588 -37.84 -17.41 2.26
CA VAL A 588 -37.54 -16.84 3.58
C VAL A 588 -36.41 -17.63 4.20
N LEU A 589 -35.32 -16.91 4.47
CA LEU A 589 -34.13 -17.46 5.13
C LEU A 589 -34.12 -17.03 6.61
N ASP A 590 -34.04 -18.00 7.50
CA ASP A 590 -33.82 -17.77 8.92
C ASP A 590 -32.75 -18.71 9.47
N ARG A 591 -31.75 -18.14 10.17
CA ARG A 591 -30.62 -18.85 10.80
C ARG A 591 -29.96 -19.87 9.85
N GLY A 592 -29.73 -19.44 8.61
CA GLY A 592 -29.03 -20.27 7.61
C GLY A 592 -29.87 -21.39 6.99
N ARG A 593 -31.18 -21.41 7.18
CA ARG A 593 -32.09 -22.41 6.60
C ARG A 593 -33.25 -21.75 5.88
N VAL A 594 -33.74 -22.40 4.84
CA VAL A 594 -35.00 -22.02 4.19
C VAL A 594 -36.16 -22.47 5.07
N ILE A 595 -37.00 -21.53 5.51
CA ILE A 595 -38.16 -21.81 6.37
C ILE A 595 -39.50 -21.68 5.63
N GLU A 596 -39.55 -20.85 4.60
CA GLU A 596 -40.73 -20.65 3.75
C GLU A 596 -40.31 -20.43 2.30
N ASP A 597 -41.13 -20.90 1.36
CA ASP A 597 -40.87 -20.89 -0.07
C ASP A 597 -42.22 -20.85 -0.84
N GLY A 598 -42.47 -19.77 -1.56
CA GLY A 598 -43.74 -19.58 -2.26
C GLY A 598 -43.83 -18.29 -3.06
N THR A 599 -45.04 -17.91 -3.44
CA THR A 599 -45.36 -16.62 -4.03
C THR A 599 -45.75 -15.62 -2.93
N HIS A 600 -45.82 -14.33 -3.26
CA HIS A 600 -46.29 -13.31 -2.33
C HIS A 600 -47.68 -13.65 -1.76
N GLU A 601 -48.62 -14.07 -2.62
CA GLU A 601 -49.99 -14.38 -2.22
C GLU A 601 -50.07 -15.64 -1.32
N SER A 602 -49.32 -16.71 -1.70
CA SER A 602 -49.33 -17.93 -0.90
C SER A 602 -48.72 -17.72 0.49
N LEU A 603 -47.58 -17.02 0.58
CA LEU A 603 -46.89 -16.78 1.84
C LEU A 603 -47.66 -15.82 2.77
N LEU A 604 -48.45 -14.89 2.23
CA LEU A 604 -49.36 -14.07 3.01
C LEU A 604 -50.54 -14.89 3.55
N ALA A 605 -51.10 -15.79 2.74
CA ALA A 605 -52.20 -16.66 3.12
C ALA A 605 -51.79 -17.67 4.23
N ASP A 606 -50.56 -18.18 4.15
CA ASP A 606 -50.00 -19.11 5.15
C ASP A 606 -49.78 -18.44 6.51
N GLY A 607 -49.72 -17.11 6.59
CA GLY A 607 -49.61 -16.36 7.82
C GLY A 607 -48.31 -16.57 8.60
N GLY A 608 -47.29 -17.06 7.92
CA GLY A 608 -45.99 -17.41 8.51
C GLY A 608 -45.06 -16.20 8.74
N ARG A 609 -43.77 -16.47 8.73
CA ARG A 609 -42.72 -15.46 8.99
C ARG A 609 -42.70 -14.35 7.95
N TYR A 610 -42.95 -14.69 6.68
CA TYR A 610 -43.09 -13.69 5.63
C TYR A 610 -44.22 -12.70 5.90
N ALA A 611 -45.40 -13.21 6.24
CA ALA A 611 -46.58 -12.39 6.54
C ALA A 611 -46.38 -11.51 7.80
N GLU A 612 -45.62 -12.03 8.79
CA GLU A 612 -45.26 -11.25 9.98
C GLU A 612 -44.33 -10.09 9.60
N LEU A 613 -43.26 -10.34 8.85
CA LEU A 613 -42.30 -9.32 8.41
C LEU A 613 -42.98 -8.28 7.51
N PHE A 614 -43.90 -8.71 6.64
CA PHE A 614 -44.67 -7.83 5.78
C PHE A 614 -45.55 -6.89 6.59
N ARG A 615 -46.29 -7.41 7.57
CA ARG A 615 -47.15 -6.59 8.43
C ARG A 615 -46.38 -5.57 9.26
N LEU A 616 -45.28 -5.99 9.87
CA LEU A 616 -44.40 -5.08 10.63
C LEU A 616 -43.87 -3.92 9.78
N GLN A 617 -43.65 -4.16 8.48
CA GLN A 617 -43.19 -3.10 7.59
C GLN A 617 -44.37 -2.22 7.11
N ALA A 618 -45.53 -2.78 6.84
CA ALA A 618 -46.73 -2.04 6.49
C ALA A 618 -47.18 -1.11 7.63
N GLU A 619 -47.18 -1.59 8.86
CA GLU A 619 -47.50 -0.78 10.05
C GLU A 619 -46.57 0.44 10.22
N ARG A 620 -45.28 0.29 9.84
CA ARG A 620 -44.33 1.43 9.84
C ARG A 620 -44.67 2.50 8.81
N PHE A 621 -45.26 2.11 7.66
CA PHE A 621 -45.69 3.06 6.63
C PHE A 621 -47.02 3.73 6.97
N GLU A 622 -47.95 3.03 7.64
CA GLU A 622 -49.21 3.61 8.11
C GLU A 622 -49.03 4.54 9.34
N ALA A 623 -47.97 4.32 10.11
CA ALA A 623 -47.64 5.13 11.29
C ALA A 623 -46.81 6.39 10.98
N ASP A 624 -46.50 6.71 9.71
CA ASP A 624 -45.86 7.97 9.34
C ASP A 624 -46.92 9.07 9.14
N PRO A 625 -47.13 9.96 10.12
CA PRO A 625 -48.18 10.99 10.06
C PRO A 625 -47.93 12.09 9.02
N TYR A 626 -46.80 12.04 8.33
CA TYR A 626 -46.40 13.02 7.31
C TYR A 626 -46.55 12.52 5.85
N ALA A 627 -46.99 11.27 5.64
CA ALA A 627 -47.20 10.73 4.29
C ALA A 627 -48.33 11.44 3.55
N ASP A 628 -49.37 11.89 4.29
CA ASP A 628 -50.53 12.60 3.71
C ASP A 628 -50.28 14.09 3.43
N LEU A 629 -49.30 14.72 4.08
CA LEU A 629 -49.00 16.14 3.86
C LEU A 629 -48.19 16.42 2.57
N ALA A 630 -47.67 15.39 1.91
CA ALA A 630 -46.98 15.53 0.65
C ALA A 630 -47.91 15.58 -0.58
N ASP A 631 -49.15 15.11 -0.46
CA ASP A 631 -50.11 15.12 -1.57
C ASP A 631 -50.88 16.46 -1.67
N ASP A 632 -51.04 17.22 -0.58
CA ASP A 632 -51.73 18.52 -0.58
C ASP A 632 -50.87 19.70 -1.07
N ALA A 633 -49.56 19.51 -1.27
CA ALA A 633 -48.64 20.57 -1.69
C ALA A 633 -48.58 20.81 -3.22
N HIS A 634 -49.32 20.05 -4.02
CA HIS A 634 -49.25 20.14 -5.49
C HIS A 634 -50.47 20.76 -6.18
N ASP A 635 -51.48 21.26 -5.44
CA ASP A 635 -52.69 21.80 -6.06
C ASP A 635 -52.94 23.30 -5.81
N GLU A 636 -51.89 24.14 -5.52
CA GLU A 636 -52.00 25.58 -5.60
C GLU A 636 -51.13 26.16 -6.71
N PRO A 637 -51.69 26.65 -7.83
CA PRO A 637 -50.95 27.42 -8.83
C PRO A 637 -50.81 28.87 -8.35
N GLY A 638 -49.61 29.29 -7.99
CA GLY A 638 -49.26 30.69 -7.89
C GLY A 638 -48.79 31.22 -6.53
N ARG A 639 -47.59 30.85 -6.11
CA ARG A 639 -46.78 31.73 -5.26
C ARG A 639 -45.30 31.71 -5.71
N GLU A 640 -44.86 32.88 -6.18
CA GLU A 640 -43.47 33.17 -6.53
C GLU A 640 -42.53 32.84 -5.37
N ARG A 641 -41.47 32.14 -5.70
CA ARG A 641 -40.37 31.84 -4.76
C ARG A 641 -39.51 33.08 -4.53
N ILE A 642 -39.57 33.62 -3.33
CA ILE A 642 -38.50 34.43 -2.75
C ILE A 642 -37.79 33.48 -1.75
N TRP A 643 -36.64 33.01 -2.09
CA TRP A 643 -35.38 32.71 -1.38
C TRP A 643 -34.48 31.88 -2.26
#